data_8508772f84c8ef8535ae6166276b60e3
#
_entry.id   8508772f84c8ef8535ae6166276b60e3
#
_cell.length_a   1.000
_cell.length_b   1.000
_cell.length_c   1.000
_cell.angle_alpha   90.00
_cell.angle_beta   90.00
_cell.angle_gamma   90.00
#
_symmetry.space_group_name_H-M   'P 1'
#
loop_
_entity.id
_entity.type
_entity.pdbx_description
1 polymer ?
#
loop_
_entity_poly.entity_id
_entity_poly.type
_entity_poly.pdbx_seq_one_letter_code
_entity_poly.pdbx_strand_id
1 'polypeptide(L)'
;AGVLDDGLLLHMTDERMARVLAPKAAGAWVLHCLTRDMELDHFVMYSSATAVLGSPGQANYTAANAFLDALAHYRRRQGLPALAVNWGAWAEVGMAAHGAQAENLARFGILELAPRLGLELLERILSTSAVQVTALRADWPRLLQNFTQPMLADMAAVRSAGMTSTQGAANSLHVQLRDLDPAERHSVVVDVIRQQVMQVLRTPAHQIGLQQPLSDLGVDSLTTVELIYRMEAELGVTIPLPALLQGPTIAGLANLVLEMLGMTQTPVSAGEVLQVSPDAPANAHFATAVTELVREAELDPEIQFISGATVAQADPGHILLTGATGFLGTYLLRDLLAATHARILCLIRAKDVESARARLRQSFAHSFPGEELAAERIVVVLGDLSQPQFGLSPAEFERLAAQCDLILHNGAQVNWLAPYARLQPANVRGTETVIRLAAQGAATSVHYVSSLAVFPVVGNAEQVTIDEHTSLDHGGILHGGYAQSKWVAEKLMTAAQARGLRAAIYRPSLVVGDSRSGAWSADNIIATMLRSWVKLGMAPDVDGELDLVPVDYVSRAIVGLMCGRPSPNIYHLNSSQPVKTTELVDWLRDCGYAIQKVPYAAWRAEMRRSDDAGRQLMLTAVGPLLALQVSEDVGWLAHVPRFKNHGTAPSSVGGECPTVDEAMLRKLVAYLRLD
;
A
#
# COMPACT_ATOMS: atom_id res chain seq x y z
N ALA A 1 1.47 -32.86 1.34
CA ALA A 1 0.70 -31.91 2.14
C ALA A 1 0.88 -30.50 1.56
N GLY A 2 -0.15 -29.71 1.57
CA GLY A 2 -0.12 -28.33 1.11
C GLY A 2 -1.33 -27.56 1.64
N VAL A 3 -1.13 -26.24 1.82
CA VAL A 3 -2.17 -25.30 2.19
C VAL A 3 -2.12 -24.16 1.16
N LEU A 4 -3.28 -23.65 0.75
CA LEU A 4 -3.41 -22.44 -0.07
C LEU A 4 -3.84 -21.28 0.81
N ASP A 5 -3.27 -20.13 0.56
CA ASP A 5 -3.66 -18.83 1.12
C ASP A 5 -3.35 -17.77 0.07
N ASP A 6 -4.11 -17.84 -1.04
CA ASP A 6 -3.89 -17.07 -2.26
C ASP A 6 -4.19 -15.59 -2.04
N GLY A 7 -3.40 -14.73 -2.67
CA GLY A 7 -3.56 -13.29 -2.63
C GLY A 7 -2.44 -12.56 -3.36
N LEU A 8 -2.69 -11.31 -3.72
CA LEU A 8 -1.65 -10.49 -4.33
C LEU A 8 -0.46 -10.33 -3.40
N LEU A 9 0.75 -10.27 -3.98
CA LEU A 9 1.99 -10.07 -3.22
C LEU A 9 1.94 -8.81 -2.35
N LEU A 10 1.24 -7.78 -2.81
CA LEU A 10 1.00 -6.53 -2.06
C LEU A 10 0.18 -6.72 -0.76
N HIS A 11 -0.59 -7.81 -0.66
CA HIS A 11 -1.42 -8.15 0.51
C HIS A 11 -0.90 -9.39 1.23
N MET A 12 0.32 -9.84 0.87
CA MET A 12 0.94 -11.00 1.48
C MET A 12 1.55 -10.59 2.83
N THR A 13 1.04 -11.18 3.92
CA THR A 13 1.61 -10.98 5.25
C THR A 13 2.56 -12.12 5.60
N ASP A 14 3.42 -11.90 6.61
CA ASP A 14 4.33 -12.94 7.10
C ASP A 14 3.57 -14.20 7.55
N GLU A 15 2.39 -14.03 8.17
CA GLU A 15 1.56 -15.14 8.62
C GLU A 15 1.01 -15.96 7.44
N ARG A 16 0.57 -15.28 6.37
CA ARG A 16 0.10 -15.93 5.15
C ARG A 16 1.22 -16.67 4.44
N MET A 17 2.41 -16.05 4.38
CA MET A 17 3.61 -16.67 3.85
C MET A 17 4.01 -17.88 4.70
N ALA A 18 4.13 -17.73 6.01
CA ALA A 18 4.50 -18.79 6.95
C ALA A 18 3.52 -19.96 6.92
N ARG A 19 2.21 -19.71 6.84
CA ARG A 19 1.18 -20.76 6.77
C ARG A 19 1.36 -21.68 5.59
N VAL A 20 1.73 -21.14 4.43
CA VAL A 20 1.91 -21.91 3.18
C VAL A 20 3.29 -22.57 3.13
N LEU A 21 4.33 -21.90 3.64
CA LEU A 21 5.69 -22.42 3.70
C LEU A 21 5.84 -23.56 4.71
N ALA A 22 5.13 -23.51 5.85
CA ALA A 22 5.30 -24.49 6.93
C ALA A 22 5.12 -25.95 6.49
N PRO A 23 4.04 -26.39 5.82
CA PRO A 23 3.88 -27.78 5.43
C PRO A 23 4.82 -28.22 4.31
N LYS A 24 5.24 -27.34 3.42
CA LYS A 24 6.11 -27.66 2.28
C LYS A 24 7.59 -27.44 2.62
N ALA A 25 7.99 -26.20 2.89
CA ALA A 25 9.40 -25.87 3.11
C ALA A 25 9.91 -26.42 4.47
N ALA A 26 9.28 -26.04 5.58
CA ALA A 26 9.72 -26.52 6.90
C ALA A 26 9.52 -28.03 7.05
N GLY A 27 8.38 -28.57 6.60
CA GLY A 27 8.11 -30.00 6.64
C GLY A 27 9.11 -30.83 5.82
N ALA A 28 9.44 -30.40 4.59
CA ALA A 28 10.42 -31.09 3.76
C ALA A 28 11.84 -30.96 4.34
N TRP A 29 12.18 -29.83 4.95
CA TRP A 29 13.47 -29.67 5.62
C TRP A 29 13.61 -30.58 6.83
N VAL A 30 12.59 -30.72 7.67
CA VAL A 30 12.55 -31.66 8.79
C VAL A 30 12.75 -33.10 8.30
N LEU A 31 12.03 -33.50 7.24
CA LEU A 31 12.19 -34.80 6.64
C LEU A 31 13.60 -35.00 6.09
N HIS A 32 14.21 -34.00 5.45
CA HIS A 32 15.60 -34.05 5.03
C HIS A 32 16.54 -34.32 6.21
N CYS A 33 16.41 -33.54 7.30
CA CYS A 33 17.27 -33.72 8.48
C CYS A 33 17.13 -35.09 9.11
N LEU A 34 15.92 -35.64 9.18
CA LEU A 34 15.65 -36.93 9.77
C LEU A 34 16.10 -38.10 8.89
N THR A 35 16.18 -37.91 7.57
CA THR A 35 16.47 -39.01 6.61
C THR A 35 17.83 -38.87 5.94
N ARG A 36 18.67 -37.92 6.29
CA ARG A 36 19.98 -37.71 5.64
C ARG A 36 20.94 -38.85 5.87
N ASP A 37 20.84 -39.55 7.02
CA ASP A 37 21.70 -40.66 7.41
C ASP A 37 21.00 -42.01 7.21
N MET A 38 19.87 -42.06 6.49
CA MET A 38 19.10 -43.26 6.17
C MET A 38 19.36 -43.70 4.73
N GLU A 39 19.50 -44.99 4.50
CA GLU A 39 19.55 -45.55 3.15
C GLU A 39 18.13 -45.61 2.56
N LEU A 40 17.80 -44.59 1.75
CA LEU A 40 16.54 -44.52 1.04
C LEU A 40 16.74 -44.80 -0.45
N ASP A 41 15.84 -45.58 -1.06
CA ASP A 41 15.79 -45.74 -2.52
C ASP A 41 15.32 -44.45 -3.19
N HIS A 42 14.30 -43.81 -2.62
CA HIS A 42 13.69 -42.61 -3.18
C HIS A 42 13.33 -41.59 -2.09
N PHE A 43 13.50 -40.30 -2.41
CA PHE A 43 12.98 -39.18 -1.65
C PHE A 43 12.23 -38.27 -2.63
N VAL A 44 10.89 -38.40 -2.73
CA VAL A 44 10.09 -37.75 -3.75
C VAL A 44 9.30 -36.59 -3.13
N MET A 45 9.44 -35.42 -3.71
CA MET A 45 8.72 -34.21 -3.30
C MET A 45 7.71 -33.81 -4.36
N TYR A 46 6.46 -33.60 -3.94
CA TYR A 46 5.38 -33.12 -4.79
C TYR A 46 5.40 -31.59 -4.81
N SER A 47 6.08 -31.04 -5.80
CA SER A 47 6.12 -29.63 -6.13
C SER A 47 4.94 -29.23 -7.05
N SER A 48 4.99 -28.11 -7.69
CA SER A 48 3.94 -27.62 -8.58
C SER A 48 4.52 -26.97 -9.82
N ALA A 49 3.83 -27.08 -10.94
CA ALA A 49 4.17 -26.36 -12.18
C ALA A 49 4.19 -24.82 -11.96
N THR A 50 3.51 -24.30 -10.93
CA THR A 50 3.57 -22.89 -10.55
C THR A 50 4.97 -22.44 -10.14
N ALA A 51 5.82 -23.35 -9.59
CA ALA A 51 7.21 -23.02 -9.26
C ALA A 51 8.06 -22.71 -10.50
N VAL A 52 7.65 -23.24 -11.66
CA VAL A 52 8.34 -23.08 -12.94
C VAL A 52 7.72 -21.99 -13.80
N LEU A 53 6.38 -21.98 -13.88
CA LEU A 53 5.64 -21.07 -14.75
C LEU A 53 5.22 -19.75 -14.05
N GLY A 54 5.27 -19.72 -12.72
CA GLY A 54 4.61 -18.68 -11.93
C GLY A 54 3.10 -18.90 -11.83
N SER A 55 2.45 -18.18 -10.93
CA SER A 55 1.00 -18.13 -10.83
C SER A 55 0.58 -16.81 -10.18
N PRO A 56 -0.15 -15.95 -10.87
CA PRO A 56 -0.66 -14.71 -10.29
C PRO A 56 -1.48 -14.98 -9.03
N GLY A 57 -1.23 -14.20 -7.97
CA GLY A 57 -1.92 -14.36 -6.69
C GLY A 57 -1.44 -15.52 -5.81
N GLN A 58 -0.44 -16.30 -6.24
CA GLN A 58 0.07 -17.48 -5.52
C GLN A 58 1.57 -17.38 -5.20
N ALA A 59 2.09 -16.21 -4.88
CA ALA A 59 3.52 -15.98 -4.64
C ALA A 59 4.06 -16.88 -3.51
N ASN A 60 3.32 -17.01 -2.40
CA ASN A 60 3.66 -17.88 -1.26
C ASN A 60 3.66 -19.36 -1.63
N TYR A 61 2.68 -19.82 -2.41
CA TYR A 61 2.59 -21.19 -2.88
C TYR A 61 3.70 -21.53 -3.88
N THR A 62 3.97 -20.61 -4.81
CA THR A 62 5.09 -20.68 -5.76
C THR A 62 6.42 -20.78 -5.04
N ALA A 63 6.68 -19.91 -4.06
CA ALA A 63 7.91 -19.92 -3.26
C ALA A 63 8.08 -21.23 -2.46
N ALA A 64 7.00 -21.73 -1.86
CA ALA A 64 7.02 -22.99 -1.10
C ALA A 64 7.37 -24.21 -1.97
N ASN A 65 6.88 -24.22 -3.22
CA ASN A 65 7.20 -25.28 -4.18
C ASN A 65 8.62 -25.12 -4.76
N ALA A 66 9.08 -23.92 -5.05
CA ALA A 66 10.45 -23.65 -5.48
C ALA A 66 11.49 -24.09 -4.43
N PHE A 67 11.15 -23.98 -3.12
CA PHE A 67 11.98 -24.55 -2.05
C PHE A 67 12.13 -26.06 -2.18
N LEU A 68 11.07 -26.81 -2.52
CA LEU A 68 11.15 -28.27 -2.74
C LEU A 68 12.08 -28.61 -3.89
N ASP A 69 12.01 -27.83 -4.98
CA ASP A 69 12.87 -27.99 -6.15
C ASP A 69 14.35 -27.77 -5.77
N ALA A 70 14.63 -26.68 -5.06
CA ALA A 70 15.98 -26.38 -4.56
C ALA A 70 16.49 -27.46 -3.59
N LEU A 71 15.63 -27.98 -2.70
CA LEU A 71 15.98 -29.04 -1.76
C LEU A 71 16.32 -30.34 -2.49
N ALA A 72 15.66 -30.68 -3.60
CA ALA A 72 16.00 -31.84 -4.41
C ALA A 72 17.42 -31.73 -4.95
N HIS A 73 17.77 -30.58 -5.53
CA HIS A 73 19.13 -30.32 -6.01
C HIS A 73 20.16 -30.31 -4.89
N TYR A 74 19.83 -29.77 -3.72
CA TYR A 74 20.71 -29.76 -2.54
C TYR A 74 21.01 -31.16 -2.05
N ARG A 75 19.99 -32.04 -1.90
CA ARG A 75 20.18 -33.46 -1.52
C ARG A 75 21.05 -34.22 -2.51
N ARG A 76 20.78 -34.05 -3.81
CA ARG A 76 21.56 -34.74 -4.88
C ARG A 76 23.03 -34.33 -4.87
N ARG A 77 23.36 -33.08 -4.56
CA ARG A 77 24.74 -32.62 -4.40
C ARG A 77 25.45 -33.27 -3.22
N GLN A 78 24.70 -33.75 -2.22
CA GLN A 78 25.21 -34.49 -1.07
C GLN A 78 25.26 -36.03 -1.31
N GLY A 79 24.95 -36.51 -2.51
CA GLY A 79 24.87 -37.91 -2.83
C GLY A 79 23.60 -38.61 -2.34
N LEU A 80 22.64 -37.87 -1.80
CA LEU A 80 21.37 -38.39 -1.28
C LEU A 80 20.30 -38.49 -2.38
N PRO A 81 19.42 -39.52 -2.35
CA PRO A 81 18.33 -39.62 -3.30
C PRO A 81 17.37 -38.45 -3.14
N ALA A 82 16.95 -37.85 -4.26
CA ALA A 82 15.91 -36.83 -4.28
C ALA A 82 15.35 -36.63 -5.69
N LEU A 83 14.04 -36.36 -5.73
CA LEU A 83 13.29 -36.00 -6.92
C LEU A 83 12.21 -35.01 -6.55
N ALA A 84 12.16 -33.85 -7.21
CA ALA A 84 11.04 -32.94 -7.18
C ALA A 84 10.20 -33.10 -8.46
N VAL A 85 8.91 -33.32 -8.31
CA VAL A 85 7.98 -33.36 -9.44
C VAL A 85 7.06 -32.13 -9.38
N ASN A 86 7.21 -31.25 -10.36
CA ASN A 86 6.39 -30.06 -10.53
C ASN A 86 5.09 -30.44 -11.25
N TRP A 87 4.07 -30.80 -10.47
CA TRP A 87 2.80 -31.28 -10.99
C TRP A 87 1.95 -30.15 -11.57
N GLY A 88 1.32 -30.39 -12.71
CA GLY A 88 0.17 -29.62 -13.20
C GLY A 88 -1.10 -29.89 -12.38
N ALA A 89 -2.22 -29.38 -12.85
CA ALA A 89 -3.52 -29.61 -12.22
C ALA A 89 -3.97 -31.08 -12.34
N TRP A 90 -4.36 -31.69 -11.21
CA TRP A 90 -4.92 -33.05 -11.19
C TRP A 90 -6.44 -32.98 -11.36
N ALA A 91 -7.00 -33.86 -12.19
CA ALA A 91 -8.42 -34.10 -12.29
C ALA A 91 -8.92 -34.93 -11.09
N GLU A 92 -10.17 -34.73 -10.68
CA GLU A 92 -10.89 -35.52 -9.66
C GLU A 92 -10.30 -35.45 -8.23
N VAL A 93 -9.01 -35.16 -8.07
CA VAL A 93 -8.32 -35.13 -6.78
C VAL A 93 -7.39 -33.91 -6.66
N GLY A 94 -7.16 -33.46 -5.44
CA GLY A 94 -6.25 -32.36 -5.15
C GLY A 94 -6.92 -30.98 -5.12
N MET A 95 -6.10 -29.95 -4.94
CA MET A 95 -6.56 -28.58 -4.68
C MET A 95 -7.21 -27.89 -5.91
N ALA A 96 -6.92 -28.38 -7.11
CA ALA A 96 -7.44 -27.82 -8.36
C ALA A 96 -8.69 -28.55 -8.88
N ALA A 97 -9.12 -29.63 -8.23
CA ALA A 97 -10.18 -30.53 -8.71
C ALA A 97 -11.62 -29.97 -8.60
N HIS A 98 -11.80 -28.72 -8.16
CA HIS A 98 -13.13 -28.18 -7.93
C HIS A 98 -13.46 -26.94 -8.80
N GLY A 99 -14.28 -27.16 -9.81
CA GLY A 99 -15.10 -26.19 -10.57
C GLY A 99 -14.33 -25.07 -11.28
N ALA A 100 -14.34 -23.87 -10.72
CA ALA A 100 -13.84 -22.65 -11.36
C ALA A 100 -12.33 -22.61 -11.60
N GLN A 101 -11.54 -23.31 -10.80
CA GLN A 101 -10.07 -23.30 -10.96
C GLN A 101 -9.62 -24.12 -12.18
N ALA A 102 -10.24 -25.27 -12.43
CA ALA A 102 -9.92 -26.11 -13.60
C ALA A 102 -10.19 -25.39 -14.92
N GLU A 103 -11.35 -24.70 -15.01
CA GLU A 103 -11.70 -23.89 -16.17
C GLU A 103 -10.74 -22.71 -16.38
N ASN A 104 -10.30 -22.06 -15.30
CA ASN A 104 -9.32 -20.97 -15.39
C ASN A 104 -7.97 -21.48 -15.89
N LEU A 105 -7.47 -22.59 -15.36
CA LEU A 105 -6.20 -23.18 -15.80
C LEU A 105 -6.25 -23.62 -17.27
N ALA A 106 -7.39 -24.17 -17.73
CA ALA A 106 -7.58 -24.55 -19.14
C ALA A 106 -7.52 -23.34 -20.10
N ARG A 107 -7.92 -22.15 -19.65
CA ARG A 107 -7.80 -20.90 -20.42
C ARG A 107 -6.37 -20.48 -20.65
N PHE A 108 -5.50 -20.75 -19.66
CA PHE A 108 -4.06 -20.53 -19.78
C PHE A 108 -3.33 -21.65 -20.54
N GLY A 109 -4.06 -22.65 -21.04
CA GLY A 109 -3.49 -23.78 -21.74
C GLY A 109 -3.00 -24.89 -20.80
N ILE A 110 -3.30 -24.85 -19.50
CA ILE A 110 -2.98 -25.90 -18.55
C ILE A 110 -4.19 -26.81 -18.41
N LEU A 111 -4.05 -28.05 -18.83
CA LEU A 111 -5.11 -29.05 -18.83
C LEU A 111 -5.00 -29.97 -17.63
N GLU A 112 -6.14 -30.50 -17.16
CA GLU A 112 -6.16 -31.44 -16.04
C GLU A 112 -5.50 -32.76 -16.40
N LEU A 113 -4.74 -33.30 -15.44
CA LEU A 113 -4.05 -34.58 -15.50
C LEU A 113 -4.89 -35.63 -14.79
N ALA A 114 -5.38 -36.63 -15.51
CA ALA A 114 -6.10 -37.74 -14.92
C ALA A 114 -5.22 -38.50 -13.91
N PRO A 115 -5.74 -38.94 -12.74
CA PRO A 115 -4.94 -39.61 -11.70
C PRO A 115 -4.18 -40.82 -12.20
N ARG A 116 -4.80 -41.62 -13.07
CA ARG A 116 -4.13 -42.79 -13.69
C ARG A 116 -2.90 -42.38 -14.50
N LEU A 117 -3.03 -41.34 -15.34
CA LEU A 117 -1.91 -40.85 -16.14
C LEU A 117 -0.81 -40.25 -15.25
N GLY A 118 -1.18 -39.55 -14.17
CA GLY A 118 -0.22 -39.04 -13.21
C GLY A 118 0.61 -40.15 -12.54
N LEU A 119 0.02 -41.26 -12.18
CA LEU A 119 0.72 -42.42 -11.63
C LEU A 119 1.64 -43.09 -12.65
N GLU A 120 1.18 -43.25 -13.88
CA GLU A 120 2.00 -43.78 -15.00
C GLU A 120 3.21 -42.86 -15.28
N LEU A 121 3.03 -41.54 -15.21
CA LEU A 121 4.14 -40.58 -15.33
C LEU A 121 5.09 -40.67 -14.15
N LEU A 122 4.60 -40.80 -12.91
CA LEU A 122 5.44 -40.94 -11.73
C LEU A 122 6.34 -42.18 -11.83
N GLU A 123 5.80 -43.34 -12.23
CA GLU A 123 6.55 -44.56 -12.44
C GLU A 123 7.69 -44.34 -13.45
N ARG A 124 7.38 -43.70 -14.58
CA ARG A 124 8.38 -43.36 -15.61
C ARG A 124 9.44 -42.40 -15.08
N ILE A 125 9.04 -41.36 -14.33
CA ILE A 125 9.97 -40.35 -13.78
C ILE A 125 10.90 -41.03 -12.75
N LEU A 126 10.40 -41.91 -11.89
CA LEU A 126 11.17 -42.64 -10.90
C LEU A 126 12.27 -43.56 -11.53
N SER A 127 12.05 -44.03 -12.76
CA SER A 127 13.05 -44.79 -13.50
C SER A 127 14.16 -43.94 -14.14
N THR A 128 14.10 -42.61 -14.02
CA THR A 128 15.10 -41.69 -14.57
C THR A 128 16.08 -41.20 -13.51
N SER A 129 17.21 -40.64 -13.93
CA SER A 129 18.17 -39.97 -13.05
C SER A 129 17.84 -38.50 -12.79
N ALA A 130 16.68 -38.04 -13.21
CA ALA A 130 16.26 -36.63 -13.09
C ALA A 130 16.15 -36.19 -11.63
N VAL A 131 16.47 -34.94 -11.36
CA VAL A 131 16.38 -34.31 -10.02
C VAL A 131 15.11 -33.52 -9.88
N GLN A 132 14.70 -32.89 -10.98
CA GLN A 132 13.49 -32.08 -11.07
C GLN A 132 12.82 -32.35 -12.43
N VAL A 133 11.51 -32.56 -12.43
CA VAL A 133 10.72 -32.80 -13.64
C VAL A 133 9.39 -32.10 -13.53
N THR A 134 9.00 -31.40 -14.59
CA THR A 134 7.66 -30.81 -14.69
C THR A 134 6.75 -31.79 -15.43
N ALA A 135 5.69 -32.23 -14.77
CA ALA A 135 4.68 -33.14 -15.29
C ALA A 135 3.35 -32.41 -15.43
N LEU A 136 3.05 -31.93 -16.62
CA LEU A 136 1.81 -31.23 -16.89
C LEU A 136 1.21 -31.64 -18.25
N ARG A 137 -0.09 -31.57 -18.35
CA ARG A 137 -0.81 -31.68 -19.62
C ARG A 137 -1.13 -30.29 -20.10
N ALA A 138 -0.76 -29.93 -21.33
CA ALA A 138 -0.90 -28.58 -21.85
C ALA A 138 -1.40 -28.54 -23.30
N ASP A 139 -2.20 -27.52 -23.59
CA ASP A 139 -2.39 -26.97 -24.92
C ASP A 139 -1.22 -26.00 -25.16
N TRP A 140 -0.15 -26.50 -25.76
CA TRP A 140 1.11 -25.78 -25.90
C TRP A 140 0.99 -24.45 -26.66
N PRO A 141 0.28 -24.36 -27.80
CA PRO A 141 0.05 -23.08 -28.46
C PRO A 141 -0.55 -22.02 -27.54
N ARG A 142 -1.57 -22.38 -26.78
CA ARG A 142 -2.25 -21.51 -25.84
C ARG A 142 -1.40 -21.20 -24.61
N LEU A 143 -0.69 -22.19 -24.07
CA LEU A 143 0.19 -21.99 -22.93
C LEU A 143 1.31 -21.01 -23.25
N LEU A 144 1.95 -21.15 -24.42
CA LEU A 144 3.06 -20.29 -24.85
C LEU A 144 2.63 -18.86 -25.20
N GLN A 145 1.36 -18.61 -25.45
CA GLN A 145 0.80 -17.26 -25.58
C GLN A 145 0.72 -16.55 -24.21
N ASN A 146 0.42 -17.30 -23.15
CA ASN A 146 0.19 -16.76 -21.81
C ASN A 146 1.47 -16.73 -20.94
N PHE A 147 2.47 -17.58 -21.27
CA PHE A 147 3.72 -17.69 -20.51
C PHE A 147 4.92 -17.41 -21.41
N THR A 148 5.70 -16.38 -21.06
CA THR A 148 6.83 -15.86 -21.85
C THR A 148 8.19 -16.10 -21.18
N GLN A 149 8.26 -17.02 -20.20
CA GLN A 149 9.50 -17.29 -19.47
C GLN A 149 10.62 -17.73 -20.43
N PRO A 150 11.87 -17.26 -20.21
CA PRO A 150 13.02 -17.59 -21.06
C PRO A 150 13.25 -19.09 -21.26
N MET A 151 12.91 -19.91 -20.25
CA MET A 151 13.02 -21.38 -20.32
C MET A 151 12.10 -22.04 -21.35
N LEU A 152 11.07 -21.32 -21.82
CA LEU A 152 10.16 -21.78 -22.87
C LEU A 152 10.59 -21.30 -24.27
N ALA A 153 11.72 -20.59 -24.39
CA ALA A 153 12.17 -19.97 -25.65
C ALA A 153 12.44 -21.04 -26.75
N ASP A 154 12.94 -22.21 -26.38
CA ASP A 154 13.21 -23.31 -27.33
C ASP A 154 11.93 -23.87 -27.99
N MET A 155 10.76 -23.55 -27.42
CA MET A 155 9.45 -23.91 -27.97
C MET A 155 8.87 -22.84 -28.91
N ALA A 156 9.68 -21.87 -29.35
CA ALA A 156 9.25 -20.74 -30.18
C ALA A 156 8.54 -21.17 -31.50
N ALA A 157 8.91 -22.29 -32.08
CA ALA A 157 8.26 -22.83 -33.28
C ALA A 157 6.79 -23.22 -33.03
N VAL A 158 6.46 -23.72 -31.85
CA VAL A 158 5.10 -24.05 -31.41
C VAL A 158 4.28 -22.79 -31.15
N ARG A 159 4.94 -21.73 -30.64
CA ARG A 159 4.36 -20.41 -30.41
C ARG A 159 3.91 -19.74 -31.73
N SER A 160 4.72 -19.85 -32.78
CA SER A 160 4.42 -19.25 -34.09
C SER A 160 3.19 -19.88 -34.76
N ALA A 161 2.92 -21.16 -34.55
CA ALA A 161 1.76 -21.86 -35.09
C ALA A 161 0.43 -21.46 -34.40
N GLY A 162 0.49 -20.95 -33.16
CA GLY A 162 -0.69 -20.51 -32.40
C GLY A 162 -1.09 -19.04 -32.62
N MET A 163 -0.17 -18.22 -33.13
CA MET A 163 -0.41 -16.77 -33.33
C MET A 163 -1.40 -16.43 -34.46
N THR A 164 -1.73 -17.37 -35.32
CA THR A 164 -2.65 -17.12 -36.45
C THR A 164 -4.12 -17.00 -36.06
N SER A 165 -4.54 -17.39 -34.85
CA SER A 165 -5.95 -17.34 -34.45
C SER A 165 -6.32 -16.17 -33.53
N THR A 166 -5.40 -15.62 -32.73
CA THR A 166 -5.71 -14.52 -31.80
C THR A 166 -5.39 -13.13 -32.36
N GLN A 167 -4.38 -13.01 -33.20
CA GLN A 167 -4.17 -11.77 -33.98
C GLN A 167 -5.31 -11.48 -34.97
N GLY A 168 -6.05 -12.51 -35.38
CA GLY A 168 -7.23 -12.36 -36.23
C GLY A 168 -8.39 -11.62 -35.55
N ALA A 169 -8.64 -11.85 -34.27
CA ALA A 169 -9.77 -11.22 -33.55
C ALA A 169 -9.46 -9.77 -33.16
N ALA A 170 -8.27 -9.50 -32.60
CA ALA A 170 -7.87 -8.14 -32.26
C ALA A 170 -7.69 -7.24 -33.50
N ASN A 171 -7.11 -7.75 -34.58
CA ASN A 171 -7.05 -7.04 -35.86
C ASN A 171 -8.43 -6.82 -36.49
N SER A 172 -9.37 -7.76 -36.31
CA SER A 172 -10.75 -7.62 -36.78
C SER A 172 -11.48 -6.50 -36.05
N LEU A 173 -11.39 -6.44 -34.74
CA LEU A 173 -12.04 -5.40 -33.95
C LEU A 173 -11.40 -4.01 -34.19
N HIS A 174 -10.08 -3.94 -34.29
CA HIS A 174 -9.38 -2.68 -34.59
C HIS A 174 -9.75 -2.12 -35.98
N VAL A 175 -9.92 -3.00 -36.99
CA VAL A 175 -10.40 -2.62 -38.32
C VAL A 175 -11.87 -2.18 -38.26
N GLN A 176 -12.73 -2.91 -37.55
CA GLN A 176 -14.13 -2.55 -37.36
C GLN A 176 -14.29 -1.18 -36.66
N LEU A 177 -13.51 -0.92 -35.60
CA LEU A 177 -13.60 0.35 -34.90
C LEU A 177 -13.16 1.56 -35.75
N ARG A 178 -12.27 1.38 -36.72
CA ARG A 178 -11.84 2.47 -37.61
C ARG A 178 -12.96 2.99 -38.52
N ASP A 179 -13.85 2.12 -38.94
CA ASP A 179 -14.91 2.42 -39.90
C ASP A 179 -16.20 2.96 -39.24
N LEU A 180 -16.28 2.94 -37.90
CA LEU A 180 -17.41 3.45 -37.11
C LEU A 180 -17.25 4.93 -36.74
N ASP A 181 -18.38 5.59 -36.48
CA ASP A 181 -18.34 6.93 -35.90
C ASP A 181 -17.88 6.92 -34.42
N PRO A 182 -17.48 8.06 -33.84
CA PRO A 182 -16.95 8.09 -32.47
C PRO A 182 -17.93 7.59 -31.40
N ALA A 183 -19.23 7.81 -31.54
CA ALA A 183 -20.23 7.36 -30.58
C ALA A 183 -20.46 5.85 -30.68
N GLU A 184 -20.47 5.33 -31.89
CA GLU A 184 -20.59 3.89 -32.18
C GLU A 184 -19.35 3.14 -31.69
N ARG A 185 -18.13 3.69 -31.88
CA ARG A 185 -16.89 3.12 -31.31
C ARG A 185 -16.96 2.95 -29.83
N HIS A 186 -17.39 4.01 -29.12
CA HIS A 186 -17.54 3.98 -27.67
C HIS A 186 -18.54 2.92 -27.23
N SER A 187 -19.70 2.82 -27.90
CA SER A 187 -20.70 1.80 -27.58
C SER A 187 -20.18 0.38 -27.78
N VAL A 188 -19.47 0.11 -28.85
CA VAL A 188 -18.88 -1.22 -29.14
C VAL A 188 -17.85 -1.59 -28.08
N VAL A 189 -16.94 -0.66 -27.69
CA VAL A 189 -15.94 -0.92 -26.66
C VAL A 189 -16.58 -1.12 -25.29
N VAL A 190 -17.61 -0.33 -24.94
CA VAL A 190 -18.41 -0.51 -23.71
C VAL A 190 -19.04 -1.90 -23.66
N ASP A 191 -19.64 -2.36 -24.76
CA ASP A 191 -20.29 -3.68 -24.82
C ASP A 191 -19.27 -4.81 -24.68
N VAL A 192 -18.10 -4.70 -25.30
CA VAL A 192 -17.00 -5.67 -25.16
C VAL A 192 -16.54 -5.72 -23.69
N ILE A 193 -16.24 -4.58 -23.07
CA ILE A 193 -15.81 -4.52 -21.67
C ILE A 193 -16.89 -5.09 -20.74
N ARG A 194 -18.14 -4.69 -20.93
CA ARG A 194 -19.28 -5.18 -20.16
C ARG A 194 -19.42 -6.70 -20.27
N GLN A 195 -19.24 -7.25 -21.46
CA GLN A 195 -19.28 -8.69 -21.67
C GLN A 195 -18.16 -9.41 -20.93
N GLN A 196 -16.94 -8.86 -20.90
CA GLN A 196 -15.83 -9.42 -20.13
C GLN A 196 -16.10 -9.35 -18.62
N VAL A 197 -16.63 -8.24 -18.12
CA VAL A 197 -17.03 -8.09 -16.71
C VAL A 197 -18.12 -9.11 -16.33
N MET A 198 -19.14 -9.29 -17.18
CA MET A 198 -20.17 -10.31 -16.98
C MET A 198 -19.60 -11.72 -16.85
N GLN A 199 -18.65 -12.05 -17.71
CA GLN A 199 -18.01 -13.38 -17.69
C GLN A 199 -17.13 -13.60 -16.47
N VAL A 200 -16.39 -12.57 -16.03
CA VAL A 200 -15.52 -12.64 -14.86
C VAL A 200 -16.35 -12.74 -13.58
N LEU A 201 -17.37 -11.91 -13.43
CA LEU A 201 -18.21 -11.86 -12.23
C LEU A 201 -19.37 -12.88 -12.23
N ARG A 202 -19.62 -13.56 -13.36
CA ARG A 202 -20.78 -14.45 -13.55
C ARG A 202 -22.12 -13.77 -13.23
N THR A 203 -22.19 -12.46 -13.51
CA THR A 203 -23.34 -11.61 -13.19
C THR A 203 -24.09 -11.25 -14.48
N PRO A 204 -25.43 -11.34 -14.51
CA PRO A 204 -26.19 -11.02 -15.72
C PRO A 204 -26.16 -9.51 -16.04
N ALA A 205 -26.25 -9.18 -17.32
CA ALA A 205 -26.07 -7.81 -17.84
C ALA A 205 -26.95 -6.73 -17.17
N HIS A 206 -28.16 -7.08 -16.76
CA HIS A 206 -29.09 -6.13 -16.13
C HIS A 206 -28.68 -5.68 -14.71
N GLN A 207 -27.73 -6.37 -14.08
CA GLN A 207 -27.19 -6.03 -12.77
C GLN A 207 -25.87 -5.25 -12.86
N ILE A 208 -25.35 -5.02 -14.06
CA ILE A 208 -24.07 -4.33 -14.26
C ILE A 208 -24.33 -2.91 -14.78
N GLY A 209 -24.19 -1.93 -13.90
CA GLY A 209 -24.30 -0.51 -14.23
C GLY A 209 -23.05 0.02 -14.94
N LEU A 210 -23.22 0.71 -16.06
CA LEU A 210 -22.10 1.23 -16.85
C LEU A 210 -21.31 2.33 -16.12
N GLN A 211 -21.94 3.04 -15.19
CA GLN A 211 -21.36 4.10 -14.39
C GLN A 211 -21.03 3.65 -12.95
N GLN A 212 -21.22 2.37 -12.65
CA GLN A 212 -20.89 1.81 -11.35
C GLN A 212 -19.40 1.42 -11.33
N PRO A 213 -18.65 1.76 -10.27
CA PRO A 213 -17.26 1.33 -10.12
C PRO A 213 -17.15 -0.19 -10.14
N LEU A 214 -16.13 -0.71 -10.80
CA LEU A 214 -15.88 -2.17 -10.89
C LEU A 214 -15.68 -2.82 -9.52
N SER A 215 -15.13 -2.06 -8.56
CA SER A 215 -15.00 -2.48 -7.14
C SER A 215 -16.35 -2.81 -6.48
N ASP A 216 -17.39 -2.01 -6.81
CA ASP A 216 -18.73 -2.16 -6.23
C ASP A 216 -19.51 -3.32 -6.89
N LEU A 217 -19.06 -3.74 -8.06
CA LEU A 217 -19.55 -4.93 -8.76
C LEU A 217 -18.95 -6.25 -8.23
N GLY A 218 -18.01 -6.16 -7.29
CA GLY A 218 -17.32 -7.33 -6.70
C GLY A 218 -16.05 -7.74 -7.44
N VAL A 219 -15.48 -6.86 -8.26
CA VAL A 219 -14.15 -7.05 -8.86
C VAL A 219 -13.11 -6.88 -7.76
N ASP A 220 -12.54 -7.99 -7.30
CA ASP A 220 -11.43 -8.03 -6.36
C ASP A 220 -10.07 -8.04 -7.10
N SER A 221 -8.99 -8.16 -6.34
CA SER A 221 -7.64 -8.12 -6.90
C SER A 221 -7.33 -9.29 -7.85
N LEU A 222 -7.96 -10.44 -7.67
CA LEU A 222 -7.74 -11.61 -8.51
C LEU A 222 -8.55 -11.50 -9.80
N THR A 223 -9.82 -11.14 -9.69
CA THR A 223 -10.72 -10.89 -10.82
C THR A 223 -10.28 -9.67 -11.65
N THR A 224 -9.61 -8.68 -11.04
CA THR A 224 -8.97 -7.56 -11.76
C THR A 224 -7.90 -8.05 -12.73
N VAL A 225 -7.03 -8.96 -12.31
CA VAL A 225 -5.98 -9.52 -13.17
C VAL A 225 -6.61 -10.36 -14.30
N GLU A 226 -7.63 -11.16 -14.00
CA GLU A 226 -8.36 -11.92 -15.02
C GLU A 226 -9.02 -10.99 -16.05
N LEU A 227 -9.61 -9.89 -15.58
CA LEU A 227 -10.25 -8.91 -16.44
C LEU A 227 -9.25 -8.23 -17.38
N ILE A 228 -8.05 -7.87 -16.89
CA ILE A 228 -6.96 -7.31 -17.72
C ILE A 228 -6.63 -8.27 -18.87
N TYR A 229 -6.28 -9.51 -18.53
CA TYR A 229 -5.87 -10.50 -19.55
C TYR A 229 -6.94 -10.72 -20.61
N ARG A 230 -8.22 -10.74 -20.22
CA ARG A 230 -9.34 -10.90 -21.17
C ARG A 230 -9.50 -9.69 -22.06
N MET A 231 -9.40 -8.51 -21.49
CA MET A 231 -9.51 -7.27 -22.24
C MET A 231 -8.32 -7.07 -23.18
N GLU A 232 -7.11 -7.39 -22.76
CA GLU A 232 -5.91 -7.37 -23.61
C GLU A 232 -6.04 -8.34 -24.81
N ALA A 233 -6.56 -9.54 -24.56
CA ALA A 233 -6.76 -10.54 -25.61
C ALA A 233 -7.84 -10.11 -26.64
N GLU A 234 -8.91 -9.46 -26.19
CA GLU A 234 -10.04 -9.08 -27.05
C GLU A 234 -9.82 -7.73 -27.74
N LEU A 235 -9.25 -6.75 -27.04
CA LEU A 235 -9.07 -5.37 -27.49
C LEU A 235 -7.70 -5.13 -28.11
N GLY A 236 -6.72 -5.99 -27.87
CA GLY A 236 -5.35 -5.86 -28.39
C GLY A 236 -4.56 -4.70 -27.79
N VAL A 237 -4.93 -4.23 -26.60
CA VAL A 237 -4.27 -3.15 -25.87
C VAL A 237 -3.82 -3.62 -24.50
N THR A 238 -2.63 -3.22 -24.07
CA THR A 238 -2.11 -3.54 -22.73
C THR A 238 -2.64 -2.54 -21.71
N ILE A 239 -3.63 -2.96 -20.91
CA ILE A 239 -4.27 -2.10 -19.92
C ILE A 239 -3.41 -2.06 -18.65
N PRO A 240 -2.95 -0.88 -18.20
CA PRO A 240 -2.14 -0.78 -16.99
C PRO A 240 -2.92 -1.25 -15.76
N LEU A 241 -2.37 -2.22 -15.02
CA LEU A 241 -2.97 -2.72 -13.77
C LEU A 241 -3.40 -1.60 -12.79
N PRO A 242 -2.63 -0.50 -12.61
CA PRO A 242 -3.05 0.62 -11.78
C PRO A 242 -4.37 1.27 -12.22
N ALA A 243 -4.68 1.30 -13.53
CA ALA A 243 -5.90 1.90 -14.05
C ALA A 243 -7.16 1.10 -13.62
N LEU A 244 -7.06 -0.22 -13.53
CA LEU A 244 -8.15 -1.07 -13.03
C LEU A 244 -8.24 -1.13 -11.52
N LEU A 245 -7.12 -1.06 -10.81
CA LEU A 245 -7.10 -1.01 -9.34
C LEU A 245 -7.71 0.28 -8.77
N GLN A 246 -7.83 1.32 -9.57
CA GLN A 246 -8.53 2.56 -9.20
C GLN A 246 -10.05 2.41 -9.16
N GLY A 247 -10.59 1.25 -9.56
CA GLY A 247 -12.02 0.99 -9.60
C GLY A 247 -12.75 1.82 -10.67
N PRO A 248 -12.27 1.85 -11.93
CA PRO A 248 -12.93 2.62 -12.97
C PRO A 248 -14.35 2.09 -13.21
N THR A 249 -15.20 2.92 -13.78
CA THR A 249 -16.47 2.47 -14.35
C THR A 249 -16.23 1.82 -15.71
N ILE A 250 -17.18 1.01 -16.20
CA ILE A 250 -17.09 0.43 -17.54
C ILE A 250 -16.97 1.51 -18.62
N ALA A 251 -17.71 2.60 -18.49
CA ALA A 251 -17.63 3.73 -19.40
C ALA A 251 -16.27 4.44 -19.35
N GLY A 252 -15.72 4.64 -18.15
CA GLY A 252 -14.38 5.22 -17.96
C GLY A 252 -13.28 4.37 -18.58
N LEU A 253 -13.40 3.04 -18.43
CA LEU A 253 -12.46 2.09 -19.00
C LEU A 253 -12.55 2.04 -20.52
N ALA A 254 -13.75 2.18 -21.11
CA ALA A 254 -13.93 2.28 -22.56
C ALA A 254 -13.25 3.51 -23.15
N ASN A 255 -13.32 4.65 -22.46
CA ASN A 255 -12.61 5.87 -22.86
C ASN A 255 -11.09 5.66 -22.86
N LEU A 256 -10.55 5.04 -21.80
CA LEU A 256 -9.13 4.71 -21.70
C LEU A 256 -8.66 3.81 -22.83
N VAL A 257 -9.44 2.77 -23.17
CA VAL A 257 -9.14 1.85 -24.27
C VAL A 257 -9.14 2.57 -25.62
N LEU A 258 -10.12 3.42 -25.88
CA LEU A 258 -10.18 4.21 -27.11
C LEU A 258 -9.03 5.22 -27.24
N GLU A 259 -8.60 5.79 -26.13
CA GLU A 259 -7.42 6.65 -26.07
C GLU A 259 -6.15 5.86 -26.40
N MET A 260 -5.96 4.69 -25.81
CA MET A 260 -4.82 3.80 -26.08
C MET A 260 -4.80 3.30 -27.54
N LEU A 261 -5.96 3.14 -28.18
CA LEU A 261 -6.09 2.80 -29.60
C LEU A 261 -5.86 4.01 -30.53
N GLY A 262 -5.68 5.23 -29.99
CA GLY A 262 -5.54 6.46 -30.80
C GLY A 262 -6.80 6.83 -31.59
N MET A 263 -8.00 6.45 -31.10
CA MET A 263 -9.27 6.59 -31.80
C MET A 263 -10.19 7.69 -31.22
N THR A 264 -9.69 8.52 -30.31
CA THR A 264 -10.40 9.69 -29.80
C THR A 264 -10.20 10.88 -30.72
N GLN A 265 -11.26 11.34 -31.41
CA GLN A 265 -11.32 12.68 -32.03
C GLN A 265 -12.45 13.47 -31.41
N THR A 266 -12.08 14.61 -30.91
CA THR A 266 -12.83 15.73 -30.32
C THR A 266 -13.92 16.31 -31.25
N PRO A 267 -14.82 17.23 -30.80
CA PRO A 267 -15.20 17.67 -29.48
C PRO A 267 -16.70 17.60 -29.20
N VAL A 268 -17.12 17.34 -27.99
CA VAL A 268 -18.49 17.62 -27.54
C VAL A 268 -18.46 18.96 -26.82
N SER A 269 -19.37 19.85 -27.24
CA SER A 269 -19.48 21.22 -26.81
C SER A 269 -19.75 21.36 -25.32
N ALA A 270 -19.02 22.29 -24.75
CA ALA A 270 -19.31 23.21 -23.65
C ALA A 270 -20.32 22.75 -22.59
N GLY A 271 -19.78 22.17 -21.56
CA GLY A 271 -20.33 21.99 -20.25
C GLY A 271 -19.23 21.36 -19.41
N GLU A 272 -18.24 22.16 -19.04
CA GLU A 272 -17.18 21.86 -18.07
C GLU A 272 -16.49 20.47 -18.18
N VAL A 273 -15.70 20.29 -19.21
CA VAL A 273 -14.60 19.32 -19.21
C VAL A 273 -13.31 20.14 -19.25
N LEU A 274 -12.54 20.06 -18.17
CA LEU A 274 -11.18 20.60 -18.10
C LEU A 274 -10.39 20.14 -19.32
N GLN A 275 -9.92 21.09 -20.13
CA GLN A 275 -9.00 20.85 -21.23
C GLN A 275 -7.69 20.30 -20.67
N VAL A 276 -7.45 19.01 -20.83
CA VAL A 276 -6.15 18.42 -20.59
C VAL A 276 -5.32 18.61 -21.85
N SER A 277 -4.30 19.46 -21.77
CA SER A 277 -3.26 19.60 -22.81
C SER A 277 -2.57 18.26 -23.08
N PRO A 278 -2.12 17.95 -24.32
CA PRO A 278 -1.37 16.72 -24.62
C PRO A 278 -0.08 16.55 -23.82
N ASP A 279 0.40 17.62 -23.18
CA ASP A 279 1.56 17.67 -22.27
C ASP A 279 1.17 17.57 -20.80
N ALA A 280 -0.10 17.31 -20.47
CA ALA A 280 -0.49 17.13 -19.07
C ALA A 280 0.14 15.85 -18.52
N PRO A 281 0.83 15.93 -17.38
CA PRO A 281 1.49 14.77 -16.79
C PRO A 281 0.45 13.69 -16.47
N ALA A 282 0.80 12.43 -16.68
CA ALA A 282 -0.02 11.23 -16.44
C ALA A 282 -0.63 11.11 -15.03
N ASN A 283 -0.49 12.13 -14.20
CA ASN A 283 -0.82 12.19 -12.77
C ASN A 283 -1.79 13.32 -12.39
N ALA A 284 -2.47 13.94 -13.35
CA ALA A 284 -3.50 14.95 -13.06
C ALA A 284 -4.58 14.45 -12.07
N HIS A 285 -4.80 13.13 -12.01
CA HIS A 285 -5.76 12.52 -11.08
C HIS A 285 -5.31 12.51 -9.60
N PHE A 286 -4.05 12.80 -9.31
CA PHE A 286 -3.54 12.92 -7.93
C PHE A 286 -3.50 14.36 -7.41
N ALA A 287 -3.81 15.33 -8.25
CA ALA A 287 -3.81 16.73 -7.90
C ALA A 287 -5.27 17.22 -7.83
N THR A 288 -5.68 17.69 -6.67
CA THR A 288 -7.02 18.26 -6.48
C THR A 288 -6.90 19.68 -5.95
N ALA A 289 -7.60 20.61 -6.58
CA ALA A 289 -7.69 21.97 -6.05
C ALA A 289 -8.39 21.96 -4.69
N VAL A 290 -7.87 22.73 -3.75
CA VAL A 290 -8.44 22.86 -2.39
C VAL A 290 -9.93 23.21 -2.44
N THR A 291 -10.35 24.02 -3.42
CA THR A 291 -11.74 24.41 -3.63
C THR A 291 -12.70 23.24 -3.88
N GLU A 292 -12.21 22.14 -4.44
CA GLU A 292 -13.03 20.93 -4.67
C GLU A 292 -13.25 20.14 -3.37
N LEU A 293 -12.32 20.23 -2.42
CA LEU A 293 -12.36 19.52 -1.14
C LEU A 293 -13.19 20.24 -0.08
N VAL A 294 -13.55 21.52 -0.29
CA VAL A 294 -14.26 22.36 0.71
C VAL A 294 -15.60 21.72 1.12
N ARG A 295 -16.34 21.15 0.17
CA ARG A 295 -17.63 20.49 0.47
C ARG A 295 -17.49 19.28 1.38
N GLU A 296 -16.38 18.55 1.25
CA GLU A 296 -16.08 17.38 2.11
C GLU A 296 -15.63 17.80 3.52
N ALA A 297 -15.24 19.06 3.69
CA ALA A 297 -14.77 19.64 4.94
C ALA A 297 -15.90 20.31 5.78
N GLU A 298 -17.15 20.14 5.38
CA GLU A 298 -18.31 20.64 6.13
C GLU A 298 -18.65 19.67 7.27
N LEU A 299 -18.51 20.13 8.51
CA LEU A 299 -18.86 19.35 9.69
C LEU A 299 -20.38 19.25 9.83
N ASP A 300 -20.90 18.05 10.06
CA ASP A 300 -22.31 17.76 10.29
C ASP A 300 -22.91 18.78 11.29
N PRO A 301 -24.01 19.50 10.93
CA PRO A 301 -24.63 20.49 11.78
C PRO A 301 -25.22 19.90 13.08
N GLU A 302 -25.51 18.60 13.13
CA GLU A 302 -25.99 17.93 14.36
C GLU A 302 -24.92 17.79 15.43
N ILE A 303 -23.62 17.90 15.07
CA ILE A 303 -22.52 17.86 16.04
C ILE A 303 -22.43 19.21 16.76
N GLN A 304 -22.85 19.21 18.01
CA GLN A 304 -22.86 20.38 18.91
C GLN A 304 -22.06 20.07 20.17
N PHE A 305 -21.41 21.09 20.72
CA PHE A 305 -20.66 20.97 21.98
C PHE A 305 -21.35 21.78 23.08
N ILE A 306 -21.36 21.26 24.29
CA ILE A 306 -21.97 21.95 25.44
C ILE A 306 -21.02 23.07 25.87
N SER A 307 -21.45 24.33 25.67
CA SER A 307 -20.70 25.50 26.13
C SER A 307 -20.61 25.53 27.66
N GLY A 308 -19.41 25.66 28.20
CA GLY A 308 -19.20 25.75 29.66
C GLY A 308 -18.78 24.48 30.37
N ALA A 309 -18.45 23.40 29.64
CA ALA A 309 -17.88 22.21 30.25
C ALA A 309 -16.59 22.56 31.03
N THR A 310 -16.54 22.07 32.26
CA THR A 310 -15.45 22.30 33.25
C THR A 310 -14.05 22.10 32.66
N VAL A 311 -13.09 22.85 33.17
CA VAL A 311 -11.66 22.78 32.83
C VAL A 311 -11.21 21.32 32.70
N ALA A 312 -10.47 21.01 31.63
CA ALA A 312 -9.88 19.68 31.44
C ALA A 312 -9.28 19.17 32.73
N GLN A 313 -9.61 17.95 33.08
CA GLN A 313 -9.08 17.28 34.27
C GLN A 313 -7.56 17.27 34.16
N ALA A 314 -6.87 17.77 35.18
CA ALA A 314 -5.40 17.91 35.17
C ALA A 314 -4.69 16.56 35.03
N ASP A 315 -5.40 15.46 35.36
CA ASP A 315 -4.91 14.09 35.27
C ASP A 315 -6.08 13.24 34.71
N PRO A 316 -6.11 12.95 33.39
CA PRO A 316 -7.16 12.14 32.80
C PRO A 316 -7.07 10.69 33.31
N GLY A 317 -8.19 10.12 33.71
CA GLY A 317 -8.28 8.71 34.12
C GLY A 317 -8.25 7.74 32.93
N HIS A 318 -8.82 8.17 31.78
CA HIS A 318 -8.93 7.35 30.57
C HIS A 318 -8.60 8.18 29.32
N ILE A 319 -7.63 7.69 28.55
CA ILE A 319 -7.20 8.28 27.29
C ILE A 319 -7.52 7.30 26.15
N LEU A 320 -8.32 7.70 25.18
CA LEU A 320 -8.50 6.95 23.95
C LEU A 320 -7.36 7.24 22.97
N LEU A 321 -6.58 6.23 22.64
CA LEU A 321 -5.54 6.29 21.62
C LEU A 321 -5.99 5.54 20.36
N THR A 322 -6.12 6.26 19.25
CA THR A 322 -6.31 5.62 17.94
C THR A 322 -4.96 5.45 17.26
N GLY A 323 -4.81 4.38 16.47
CA GLY A 323 -3.58 4.10 15.75
C GLY A 323 -2.42 3.60 16.62
N ALA A 324 -2.69 3.02 17.79
CA ALA A 324 -1.71 2.52 18.76
C ALA A 324 -0.72 1.47 18.19
N THR A 325 -1.10 0.74 17.14
CA THR A 325 -0.27 -0.27 16.48
C THR A 325 0.53 0.27 15.29
N GLY A 326 0.41 1.57 14.98
CA GLY A 326 1.19 2.24 13.95
C GLY A 326 2.56 2.68 14.46
N PHE A 327 3.45 3.10 13.55
CA PHE A 327 4.82 3.50 13.89
C PHE A 327 4.85 4.59 14.99
N LEU A 328 4.30 5.78 14.74
CA LEU A 328 4.22 6.83 15.77
C LEU A 328 3.34 6.40 16.96
N GLY A 329 2.30 5.60 16.72
CA GLY A 329 1.36 5.18 17.77
C GLY A 329 1.99 4.33 18.87
N THR A 330 2.98 3.50 18.55
CA THR A 330 3.71 2.70 19.57
C THR A 330 4.57 3.58 20.47
N TYR A 331 5.18 4.64 19.93
CA TYR A 331 5.92 5.64 20.70
C TYR A 331 4.98 6.46 21.59
N LEU A 332 3.85 6.92 21.04
CA LEU A 332 2.83 7.62 21.81
C LEU A 332 2.31 6.77 22.97
N LEU A 333 2.05 5.48 22.71
CA LEU A 333 1.60 4.57 23.77
C LEU A 333 2.62 4.44 24.89
N ARG A 334 3.92 4.25 24.57
CA ARG A 334 4.99 4.18 25.55
C ARG A 334 5.09 5.46 26.38
N ASP A 335 5.11 6.60 25.69
CA ASP A 335 5.31 7.90 26.35
C ASP A 335 4.07 8.29 27.19
N LEU A 336 2.84 7.94 26.77
CA LEU A 336 1.62 8.08 27.58
C LEU A 336 1.67 7.24 28.86
N LEU A 337 2.10 5.97 28.76
CA LEU A 337 2.26 5.09 29.90
C LEU A 337 3.32 5.60 30.88
N ALA A 338 4.36 6.28 30.39
CA ALA A 338 5.40 6.87 31.22
C ALA A 338 4.98 8.21 31.85
N ALA A 339 4.27 9.06 31.12
CA ALA A 339 3.97 10.43 31.54
C ALA A 339 2.64 10.59 32.32
N THR A 340 1.75 9.59 32.28
CA THR A 340 0.42 9.65 32.92
C THR A 340 0.13 8.44 33.78
N HIS A 341 -0.89 8.54 34.63
CA HIS A 341 -1.46 7.40 35.36
C HIS A 341 -2.72 6.84 34.70
N ALA A 342 -3.11 7.39 33.53
CA ALA A 342 -4.32 7.01 32.80
C ALA A 342 -4.34 5.52 32.37
N ARG A 343 -5.54 4.99 32.23
CA ARG A 343 -5.78 3.80 31.42
C ARG A 343 -5.84 4.20 29.97
N ILE A 344 -5.10 3.52 29.12
CA ILE A 344 -5.05 3.81 27.69
C ILE A 344 -5.98 2.88 26.95
N LEU A 345 -7.07 3.43 26.43
CA LEU A 345 -8.06 2.74 25.61
C LEU A 345 -7.53 2.69 24.18
N CYS A 346 -7.01 1.55 23.72
CA CYS A 346 -6.44 1.43 22.38
C CYS A 346 -7.51 0.94 21.39
N LEU A 347 -7.91 1.80 20.43
CA LEU A 347 -8.80 1.40 19.34
C LEU A 347 -8.00 0.60 18.31
N ILE A 348 -8.31 -0.69 18.15
CA ILE A 348 -7.55 -1.63 17.33
C ILE A 348 -8.47 -2.44 16.43
N ARG A 349 -8.17 -2.46 15.14
CA ARG A 349 -8.85 -3.31 14.16
C ARG A 349 -8.31 -4.73 14.26
N ALA A 350 -9.11 -5.64 14.79
CA ALA A 350 -8.80 -7.06 14.89
C ALA A 350 -10.10 -7.89 14.98
N LYS A 351 -9.99 -9.20 14.75
CA LYS A 351 -11.14 -10.11 14.84
C LYS A 351 -11.60 -10.34 16.30
N ASP A 352 -10.69 -10.26 17.25
CA ASP A 352 -10.92 -10.49 18.67
C ASP A 352 -9.85 -9.75 19.52
N VAL A 353 -10.09 -9.69 20.83
CA VAL A 353 -9.24 -8.99 21.80
C VAL A 353 -7.82 -9.61 21.87
N GLU A 354 -7.71 -10.93 21.74
CA GLU A 354 -6.42 -11.62 21.82
C GLU A 354 -5.55 -11.31 20.60
N SER A 355 -6.14 -11.33 19.40
CA SER A 355 -5.45 -10.89 18.17
C SER A 355 -5.03 -9.41 18.23
N ALA A 356 -5.86 -8.56 18.82
CA ALA A 356 -5.52 -7.15 19.01
C ALA A 356 -4.34 -6.97 19.98
N ARG A 357 -4.34 -7.71 21.09
CA ARG A 357 -3.21 -7.72 22.05
C ARG A 357 -1.93 -8.27 21.43
N ALA A 358 -2.03 -9.35 20.66
CA ALA A 358 -0.88 -9.93 19.96
C ALA A 358 -0.29 -8.91 18.99
N ARG A 359 -1.12 -8.25 18.18
CA ARG A 359 -0.69 -7.20 17.25
C ARG A 359 -0.04 -6.02 17.97
N LEU A 360 -0.57 -5.59 19.10
CA LEU A 360 -0.02 -4.50 19.89
C LEU A 360 1.37 -4.87 20.45
N ARG A 361 1.52 -6.07 21.03
CA ARG A 361 2.80 -6.58 21.53
C ARG A 361 3.83 -6.68 20.39
N GLN A 362 3.44 -7.18 19.24
CA GLN A 362 4.32 -7.30 18.07
C GLN A 362 4.82 -5.93 17.59
N SER A 363 3.90 -4.95 17.41
CA SER A 363 4.28 -3.59 17.01
C SER A 363 5.19 -2.94 18.05
N PHE A 364 4.93 -3.14 19.34
CA PHE A 364 5.74 -2.61 20.42
C PHE A 364 7.15 -3.23 20.44
N ALA A 365 7.25 -4.55 20.38
CA ALA A 365 8.51 -5.27 20.34
C ALA A 365 9.38 -4.92 19.13
N HIS A 366 8.75 -4.60 17.99
CA HIS A 366 9.46 -4.12 16.80
C HIS A 366 10.08 -2.74 17.03
N SER A 367 9.35 -1.81 17.66
CA SER A 367 9.85 -0.45 17.95
C SER A 367 10.82 -0.40 19.13
N PHE A 368 10.65 -1.29 20.11
CA PHE A 368 11.40 -1.33 21.36
C PHE A 368 11.90 -2.75 21.68
N PRO A 369 12.92 -3.23 20.94
CA PRO A 369 13.46 -4.58 21.18
C PRO A 369 14.00 -4.70 22.62
N GLY A 370 13.49 -5.68 23.37
CA GLY A 370 13.91 -5.94 24.75
C GLY A 370 13.16 -5.16 25.85
N GLU A 371 12.24 -4.25 25.48
CA GLU A 371 11.32 -3.63 26.44
C GLU A 371 10.02 -4.43 26.55
N GLU A 372 9.50 -4.57 27.77
CA GLU A 372 8.18 -5.15 28.00
C GLU A 372 7.09 -4.09 28.02
N LEU A 373 5.99 -4.37 27.32
CA LEU A 373 4.82 -3.49 27.33
C LEU A 373 4.07 -3.60 28.65
N ALA A 374 3.95 -2.50 29.38
CA ALA A 374 3.17 -2.40 30.62
C ALA A 374 1.66 -2.57 30.32
N ALA A 375 1.20 -3.82 30.21
CA ALA A 375 -0.14 -4.16 29.69
C ALA A 375 -1.27 -3.89 30.69
N GLU A 376 -0.99 -3.69 31.99
CA GLU A 376 -2.02 -3.59 33.05
C GLU A 376 -2.92 -2.35 32.88
N ARG A 377 -2.39 -1.29 32.30
CA ARG A 377 -3.13 -0.04 32.03
C ARG A 377 -3.68 0.06 30.62
N ILE A 378 -3.52 -0.98 29.80
CA ILE A 378 -3.97 -0.97 28.41
C ILE A 378 -5.31 -1.71 28.31
N VAL A 379 -6.31 -1.04 27.77
CA VAL A 379 -7.62 -1.59 27.48
C VAL A 379 -7.81 -1.63 25.96
N VAL A 380 -8.01 -2.81 25.41
CA VAL A 380 -8.30 -2.97 23.98
C VAL A 380 -9.76 -2.63 23.71
N VAL A 381 -9.99 -1.72 22.78
CA VAL A 381 -11.30 -1.44 22.17
C VAL A 381 -11.25 -1.96 20.73
N LEU A 382 -12.03 -2.99 20.44
CA LEU A 382 -12.12 -3.51 19.07
C LEU A 382 -12.93 -2.52 18.23
N GLY A 383 -12.34 -2.03 17.13
CA GLY A 383 -13.04 -1.11 16.25
C GLY A 383 -12.18 -0.70 15.04
N ASP A 384 -12.83 -0.15 14.04
CA ASP A 384 -12.22 0.27 12.77
C ASP A 384 -12.62 1.71 12.44
N LEU A 385 -11.64 2.60 12.26
CA LEU A 385 -11.85 4.00 11.91
C LEU A 385 -12.65 4.20 10.62
N SER A 386 -12.62 3.23 9.70
CA SER A 386 -13.36 3.30 8.44
C SER A 386 -14.84 2.95 8.56
N GLN A 387 -15.28 2.50 9.73
CA GLN A 387 -16.65 2.09 9.97
C GLN A 387 -17.42 3.16 10.78
N PRO A 388 -18.72 3.36 10.50
CA PRO A 388 -19.57 4.21 11.35
C PRO A 388 -19.47 3.79 12.82
N GLN A 389 -19.34 4.76 13.72
CA GLN A 389 -19.16 4.52 15.17
C GLN A 389 -18.03 3.53 15.47
N PHE A 390 -16.99 3.47 14.62
CA PHE A 390 -15.88 2.50 14.68
C PHE A 390 -16.33 1.03 14.56
N GLY A 391 -17.53 0.75 14.05
CA GLY A 391 -18.13 -0.59 14.05
C GLY A 391 -18.67 -1.05 15.41
N LEU A 392 -18.73 -0.18 16.41
CA LEU A 392 -19.32 -0.44 17.71
C LEU A 392 -20.85 -0.35 17.65
N SER A 393 -21.52 -1.07 18.52
CA SER A 393 -22.96 -0.85 18.75
C SER A 393 -23.19 0.54 19.38
N PRO A 394 -24.38 1.16 19.21
CA PRO A 394 -24.69 2.47 19.80
C PRO A 394 -24.40 2.52 21.31
N ALA A 395 -24.77 1.48 22.05
CA ALA A 395 -24.53 1.41 23.48
C ALA A 395 -23.04 1.31 23.87
N GLU A 396 -22.23 0.66 23.04
CA GLU A 396 -20.77 0.60 23.24
C GLU A 396 -20.11 1.93 22.92
N PHE A 397 -20.58 2.61 21.87
CA PHE A 397 -20.10 3.92 21.49
C PHE A 397 -20.42 4.97 22.57
N GLU A 398 -21.65 4.97 23.10
CA GLU A 398 -22.06 5.83 24.23
C GLU A 398 -21.23 5.57 25.49
N ARG A 399 -21.00 4.31 25.83
CA ARG A 399 -20.13 3.94 26.97
C ARG A 399 -18.70 4.45 26.77
N LEU A 400 -18.16 4.31 25.56
CA LEU A 400 -16.82 4.81 25.23
C LEU A 400 -16.77 6.33 25.37
N ALA A 401 -17.79 7.04 24.87
CA ALA A 401 -17.91 8.49 25.00
C ALA A 401 -17.95 8.95 26.46
N ALA A 402 -18.77 8.26 27.28
CA ALA A 402 -18.90 8.58 28.71
C ALA A 402 -17.62 8.27 29.53
N GLN A 403 -16.81 7.33 29.06
CA GLN A 403 -15.60 6.89 29.75
C GLN A 403 -14.37 7.72 29.41
N CYS A 404 -14.32 8.32 28.20
CA CYS A 404 -13.14 9.02 27.73
C CYS A 404 -13.03 10.44 28.29
N ASP A 405 -11.94 10.73 28.97
CA ASP A 405 -11.58 12.09 29.42
C ASP A 405 -10.84 12.85 28.32
N LEU A 406 -10.04 12.14 27.52
CA LEU A 406 -9.19 12.68 26.48
C LEU A 406 -9.07 11.71 25.29
N ILE A 407 -9.04 12.23 24.09
CA ILE A 407 -8.80 11.45 22.86
C ILE A 407 -7.50 11.90 22.21
N LEU A 408 -6.54 11.00 22.05
CA LEU A 408 -5.38 11.21 21.18
C LEU A 408 -5.61 10.49 19.85
N HIS A 409 -6.03 11.28 18.85
CA HIS A 409 -6.36 10.77 17.53
C HIS A 409 -5.14 10.80 16.61
N ASN A 410 -4.37 9.71 16.63
CA ASN A 410 -3.22 9.47 15.76
C ASN A 410 -3.52 8.52 14.60
N GLY A 411 -4.63 7.78 14.69
CA GLY A 411 -5.00 6.78 13.69
C GLY A 411 -5.31 7.40 12.34
N ALA A 412 -4.58 6.98 11.32
CA ALA A 412 -4.83 7.31 9.93
C ALA A 412 -4.33 6.18 9.04
N GLN A 413 -4.94 6.02 7.87
CA GLN A 413 -4.38 5.20 6.81
C GLN A 413 -3.37 6.06 6.05
N VAL A 414 -2.07 5.77 6.26
CA VAL A 414 -0.97 6.46 5.59
C VAL A 414 -0.62 5.68 4.32
N ASN A 415 -1.02 6.22 3.17
CA ASN A 415 -0.68 5.66 1.88
C ASN A 415 -0.56 6.81 0.86
N TRP A 416 0.66 7.10 0.42
CA TRP A 416 0.95 8.20 -0.49
C TRP A 416 0.47 7.94 -1.93
N LEU A 417 0.15 6.68 -2.26
CA LEU A 417 -0.29 6.21 -3.58
C LEU A 417 -1.80 6.13 -3.70
N ALA A 418 -2.50 5.97 -2.57
CA ALA A 418 -3.94 5.78 -2.59
C ALA A 418 -4.65 7.09 -2.98
N PRO A 419 -5.67 7.03 -3.83
CA PRO A 419 -6.52 8.17 -4.12
C PRO A 419 -7.31 8.59 -2.87
N TYR A 420 -7.78 9.83 -2.85
CA TYR A 420 -8.57 10.41 -1.75
C TYR A 420 -9.74 9.51 -1.32
N ALA A 421 -10.54 9.04 -2.29
CA ALA A 421 -11.73 8.22 -2.02
C ALA A 421 -11.42 6.94 -1.20
N ARG A 422 -10.23 6.36 -1.37
CA ARG A 422 -9.82 5.17 -0.60
C ARG A 422 -9.42 5.51 0.84
N LEU A 423 -8.89 6.70 1.06
CA LEU A 423 -8.43 7.15 2.38
C LEU A 423 -9.52 7.87 3.17
N GLN A 424 -10.50 8.46 2.48
CA GLN A 424 -11.61 9.21 3.06
C GLN A 424 -12.34 8.45 4.18
N PRO A 425 -12.72 7.15 4.06
CA PRO A 425 -13.45 6.47 5.11
C PRO A 425 -12.71 6.44 6.45
N ALA A 426 -11.41 6.14 6.44
CA ALA A 426 -10.62 6.06 7.67
C ALA A 426 -10.14 7.44 8.16
N ASN A 427 -9.65 8.30 7.25
CA ASN A 427 -8.99 9.54 7.63
C ASN A 427 -9.96 10.69 7.84
N VAL A 428 -11.04 10.75 7.06
CA VAL A 428 -12.02 11.85 7.11
C VAL A 428 -13.23 11.45 7.97
N ARG A 429 -13.95 10.38 7.57
CA ARG A 429 -15.12 9.93 8.32
C ARG A 429 -14.75 9.36 9.69
N GLY A 430 -13.57 8.72 9.81
CA GLY A 430 -13.00 8.33 11.10
C GLY A 430 -12.74 9.52 12.01
N THR A 431 -12.20 10.63 11.50
CA THR A 431 -12.00 11.87 12.27
C THR A 431 -13.33 12.51 12.65
N GLU A 432 -14.32 12.56 11.75
CA GLU A 432 -15.67 13.02 12.07
C GLU A 432 -16.30 12.18 13.19
N THR A 433 -16.11 10.84 13.16
CA THR A 433 -16.58 9.94 14.22
C THR A 433 -15.89 10.23 15.56
N VAL A 434 -14.58 10.56 15.56
CA VAL A 434 -13.88 11.00 16.78
C VAL A 434 -14.45 12.31 17.30
N ILE A 435 -14.75 13.29 16.43
CA ILE A 435 -15.40 14.55 16.82
C ILE A 435 -16.78 14.29 17.42
N ARG A 436 -17.56 13.39 16.82
CA ARG A 436 -18.89 12.98 17.32
C ARG A 436 -18.79 12.28 18.68
N LEU A 437 -17.80 11.42 18.89
CA LEU A 437 -17.53 10.79 20.17
C LEU A 437 -17.24 11.84 21.24
N ALA A 438 -16.39 12.83 20.93
CA ALA A 438 -16.07 13.91 21.85
C ALA A 438 -17.27 14.80 22.17
N ALA A 439 -18.19 15.01 21.22
CA ALA A 439 -19.41 15.79 21.41
C ALA A 439 -20.41 15.09 22.35
N GLN A 440 -20.40 13.77 22.42
CA GLN A 440 -21.23 12.97 23.35
C GLN A 440 -20.61 12.88 24.75
N GLY A 441 -19.30 13.09 24.90
CA GLY A 441 -18.60 13.10 26.18
C GLY A 441 -18.76 14.43 26.92
N ALA A 442 -18.87 14.39 28.26
CA ALA A 442 -19.18 15.58 29.07
C ALA A 442 -18.05 16.64 29.12
N ALA A 443 -16.79 16.27 28.88
CA ALA A 443 -15.64 17.17 29.00
C ALA A 443 -14.44 16.72 28.13
N THR A 444 -14.68 15.90 27.13
CA THR A 444 -13.61 15.27 26.33
C THR A 444 -12.87 16.29 25.49
N SER A 445 -11.54 16.32 25.61
CA SER A 445 -10.66 17.07 24.73
C SER A 445 -10.06 16.16 23.64
N VAL A 446 -9.76 16.73 22.47
CA VAL A 446 -9.19 15.98 21.34
C VAL A 446 -7.80 16.53 21.02
N HIS A 447 -6.84 15.62 20.94
CA HIS A 447 -5.50 15.88 20.45
C HIS A 447 -5.34 15.17 19.09
N TYR A 448 -5.30 15.95 18.01
CA TYR A 448 -5.33 15.42 16.65
C TYR A 448 -3.94 15.49 16.01
N VAL A 449 -3.44 14.36 15.55
CA VAL A 449 -2.19 14.29 14.79
C VAL A 449 -2.48 14.47 13.31
N SER A 450 -2.21 15.69 12.81
CA SER A 450 -2.27 16.05 11.39
C SER A 450 -0.93 15.82 10.69
N SER A 451 -0.54 16.65 9.75
CA SER A 451 0.74 16.63 9.04
C SER A 451 1.00 17.98 8.39
N LEU A 452 2.26 18.38 8.18
CA LEU A 452 2.60 19.53 7.33
C LEU A 452 2.26 19.32 5.85
N ALA A 453 1.97 18.08 5.45
CA ALA A 453 1.47 17.76 4.09
C ALA A 453 0.11 18.39 3.74
N VAL A 454 -0.60 19.00 4.71
CA VAL A 454 -1.82 19.78 4.46
C VAL A 454 -1.57 21.08 3.69
N PHE A 455 -0.30 21.47 3.54
CA PHE A 455 0.09 22.61 2.72
C PHE A 455 0.60 22.15 1.35
N PRO A 456 0.27 22.87 0.28
CA PRO A 456 0.70 22.51 -1.06
C PRO A 456 2.21 22.72 -1.24
N VAL A 457 2.79 21.92 -2.12
CA VAL A 457 4.13 22.19 -2.66
C VAL A 457 4.02 23.41 -3.59
N VAL A 458 4.83 24.44 -3.37
CA VAL A 458 4.72 25.71 -4.09
C VAL A 458 5.57 25.69 -5.35
N GLY A 459 4.93 25.97 -6.51
CA GLY A 459 5.57 25.87 -7.84
C GLY A 459 6.55 26.97 -8.24
N ASN A 460 6.73 28.05 -7.44
CA ASN A 460 7.58 29.18 -7.78
C ASN A 460 8.72 29.39 -6.78
N ALA A 461 9.85 29.86 -7.29
CA ALA A 461 11.15 30.00 -6.62
C ALA A 461 11.20 30.94 -5.39
N GLU A 462 10.14 31.58 -4.99
CA GLU A 462 10.06 32.30 -3.73
C GLU A 462 9.75 31.34 -2.59
N GLN A 463 10.69 31.17 -1.68
CA GLN A 463 10.52 30.35 -0.47
C GLN A 463 9.37 30.90 0.38
N VAL A 464 8.20 30.28 0.25
CA VAL A 464 7.07 30.59 1.11
C VAL A 464 7.36 30.03 2.50
N THR A 465 7.31 30.92 3.49
CA THR A 465 7.39 30.52 4.90
C THR A 465 5.99 30.28 5.44
N ILE A 466 5.76 29.11 6.00
CA ILE A 466 4.49 28.68 6.59
C ILE A 466 4.68 28.52 8.09
N ASP A 467 3.75 29.07 8.87
CA ASP A 467 3.70 28.98 10.32
C ASP A 467 2.36 28.42 10.82
N GLU A 468 2.20 28.30 12.12
CA GLU A 468 0.99 27.76 12.76
C GLU A 468 -0.26 28.61 12.51
N HIS A 469 -0.09 29.91 12.20
CA HIS A 469 -1.18 30.86 11.93
C HIS A 469 -1.58 30.89 10.45
N THR A 470 -0.79 30.25 9.59
CA THR A 470 -1.07 30.19 8.15
C THR A 470 -2.37 29.43 7.91
N SER A 471 -3.33 30.09 7.24
CA SER A 471 -4.64 29.51 6.94
C SER A 471 -4.51 28.30 6.01
N LEU A 472 -5.36 27.31 6.21
CA LEU A 472 -5.55 26.21 5.26
C LEU A 472 -6.36 26.61 4.02
N ASP A 473 -6.99 27.83 4.03
CA ASP A 473 -7.78 28.36 2.91
C ASP A 473 -6.86 29.00 1.84
N HIS A 474 -5.90 28.23 1.38
CA HIS A 474 -5.00 28.60 0.29
C HIS A 474 -5.54 28.06 -1.05
N GLY A 475 -5.40 28.83 -2.11
CA GLY A 475 -5.85 28.44 -3.46
C GLY A 475 -4.93 27.45 -4.18
N GLY A 476 -4.13 26.66 -3.45
CA GLY A 476 -3.16 25.75 -4.02
C GLY A 476 -3.72 24.36 -4.39
N ILE A 477 -2.89 23.53 -4.97
CA ILE A 477 -3.18 22.14 -5.32
C ILE A 477 -2.56 21.22 -4.29
N LEU A 478 -3.37 20.33 -3.70
CA LEU A 478 -2.90 19.26 -2.83
C LEU A 478 -2.64 17.99 -3.65
N HIS A 479 -1.42 17.52 -3.59
CA HIS A 479 -1.01 16.33 -4.30
C HIS A 479 -1.09 15.08 -3.41
N GLY A 480 -1.77 14.04 -3.94
CA GLY A 480 -1.93 12.75 -3.28
C GLY A 480 -3.09 12.71 -2.28
N GLY A 481 -3.81 11.58 -2.29
CA GLY A 481 -5.00 11.40 -1.45
C GLY A 481 -4.73 11.51 0.04
N TYR A 482 -3.48 11.21 0.48
CA TYR A 482 -3.11 11.38 1.89
C TYR A 482 -3.15 12.85 2.32
N ALA A 483 -2.48 13.74 1.60
CA ALA A 483 -2.49 15.18 1.89
C ALA A 483 -3.92 15.75 1.85
N GLN A 484 -4.69 15.39 0.82
CA GLN A 484 -6.09 15.76 0.66
C GLN A 484 -6.94 15.31 1.85
N SER A 485 -6.81 14.03 2.27
CA SER A 485 -7.58 13.48 3.39
C SER A 485 -7.20 14.12 4.73
N LYS A 486 -5.93 14.46 4.94
CA LYS A 486 -5.46 15.16 6.14
C LYS A 486 -5.95 16.61 6.17
N TRP A 487 -5.95 17.28 5.02
CA TRP A 487 -6.49 18.64 4.90
C TRP A 487 -7.97 18.70 5.27
N VAL A 488 -8.81 17.80 4.68
CA VAL A 488 -10.25 17.74 4.98
C VAL A 488 -10.48 17.42 6.46
N ALA A 489 -9.78 16.43 7.01
CA ALA A 489 -9.92 16.05 8.41
C ALA A 489 -9.51 17.18 9.37
N GLU A 490 -8.49 17.95 9.04
CA GLU A 490 -8.07 19.09 9.84
C GLU A 490 -9.08 20.26 9.76
N LYS A 491 -9.66 20.50 8.59
CA LYS A 491 -10.77 21.47 8.44
C LYS A 491 -11.97 21.08 9.28
N LEU A 492 -12.36 19.80 9.32
CA LEU A 492 -13.42 19.31 10.22
C LEU A 492 -13.07 19.54 11.69
N MET A 493 -11.83 19.30 12.09
CA MET A 493 -11.35 19.54 13.45
C MET A 493 -11.40 21.04 13.80
N THR A 494 -10.97 21.92 12.88
CA THR A 494 -11.04 23.38 13.05
C THR A 494 -12.48 23.88 13.13
N ALA A 495 -13.38 23.31 12.31
CA ALA A 495 -14.81 23.63 12.38
C ALA A 495 -15.42 23.18 13.72
N ALA A 496 -15.00 22.04 14.26
CA ALA A 496 -15.40 21.58 15.59
C ALA A 496 -14.87 22.51 16.70
N GLN A 497 -13.61 22.99 16.60
CA GLN A 497 -13.07 23.98 17.53
C GLN A 497 -13.91 25.28 17.53
N ALA A 498 -14.29 25.75 16.34
CA ALA A 498 -15.16 26.93 16.22
C ALA A 498 -16.55 26.74 16.85
N ARG A 499 -17.03 25.48 16.97
CA ARG A 499 -18.27 25.12 17.68
C ARG A 499 -18.07 24.80 19.17
N GLY A 500 -16.84 24.95 19.69
CA GLY A 500 -16.56 24.80 21.13
C GLY A 500 -15.83 23.52 21.52
N LEU A 501 -15.43 22.65 20.56
CA LEU A 501 -14.56 21.51 20.88
C LEU A 501 -13.20 22.02 21.37
N ARG A 502 -12.75 21.52 22.51
CA ARG A 502 -11.36 21.74 22.94
C ARG A 502 -10.45 20.76 22.22
N ALA A 503 -9.74 21.24 21.21
CA ALA A 503 -8.83 20.42 20.47
C ALA A 503 -7.46 21.11 20.29
N ALA A 504 -6.41 20.30 20.25
CA ALA A 504 -5.06 20.67 19.82
C ALA A 504 -4.72 19.91 18.55
N ILE A 505 -4.08 20.56 17.59
CA ILE A 505 -3.71 20.00 16.29
C ILE A 505 -2.19 19.99 16.20
N TYR A 506 -1.62 18.82 15.93
CA TYR A 506 -0.17 18.62 15.77
C TYR A 506 0.13 18.34 14.31
N ARG A 507 1.02 19.12 13.71
CA ARG A 507 1.46 18.99 12.33
C ARG A 507 2.93 18.55 12.30
N PRO A 508 3.23 17.24 12.46
CA PRO A 508 4.60 16.78 12.26
C PRO A 508 5.02 16.92 10.80
N SER A 509 6.31 17.18 10.61
CA SER A 509 6.97 17.13 9.32
C SER A 509 7.25 15.68 8.90
N LEU A 510 8.29 15.42 8.10
CA LEU A 510 8.65 14.08 7.65
C LEU A 510 9.22 13.26 8.81
N VAL A 511 8.37 12.43 9.41
CA VAL A 511 8.76 11.59 10.56
C VAL A 511 9.71 10.50 10.10
N VAL A 512 10.91 10.46 10.68
CA VAL A 512 11.94 9.43 10.45
C VAL A 512 12.09 8.51 11.66
N GLY A 513 13.06 7.60 11.64
CA GLY A 513 13.28 6.64 12.71
C GLY A 513 13.69 7.26 14.04
N ASP A 514 13.80 6.40 15.04
CA ASP A 514 14.18 6.77 16.41
C ASP A 514 15.62 7.29 16.48
N SER A 515 15.82 8.43 17.13
CA SER A 515 17.13 9.10 17.20
C SER A 515 18.20 8.30 17.95
N ARG A 516 17.79 7.39 18.83
CA ARG A 516 18.68 6.60 19.70
C ARG A 516 18.96 5.22 19.14
N SER A 517 17.90 4.47 18.80
CA SER A 517 17.98 3.08 18.35
C SER A 517 18.08 2.95 16.82
N GLY A 518 17.68 3.96 16.08
CA GLY A 518 17.53 3.89 14.62
C GLY A 518 16.28 3.12 14.16
N ALA A 519 15.44 2.64 15.09
CA ALA A 519 14.24 1.87 14.75
C ALA A 519 13.32 2.66 13.82
N TRP A 520 12.97 2.08 12.68
CA TRP A 520 12.25 2.77 11.61
C TRP A 520 11.25 1.86 10.91
N SER A 521 10.15 2.44 10.43
CA SER A 521 9.21 1.71 9.60
C SER A 521 9.74 1.54 8.18
N ALA A 522 9.72 0.31 7.70
CA ALA A 522 10.14 -0.01 6.33
C ALA A 522 9.26 0.64 5.25
N ASP A 523 7.97 0.88 5.56
CA ASP A 523 7.00 1.48 4.64
C ASP A 523 7.03 3.02 4.66
N ASN A 524 7.96 3.61 5.43
CA ASN A 524 8.13 5.06 5.48
C ASN A 524 8.64 5.59 4.13
N ILE A 525 8.11 6.74 3.69
CA ILE A 525 8.42 7.30 2.39
C ILE A 525 9.91 7.64 2.21
N ILE A 526 10.53 8.19 3.26
CA ILE A 526 11.97 8.53 3.24
C ILE A 526 12.81 7.26 3.23
N ALA A 527 12.45 6.25 4.04
CA ALA A 527 13.11 4.95 4.02
C ALA A 527 13.04 4.30 2.64
N THR A 528 11.89 4.38 1.98
CA THR A 528 11.69 3.87 0.63
C THR A 528 12.51 4.66 -0.40
N MET A 529 12.58 5.97 -0.27
CA MET A 529 13.41 6.83 -1.12
C MET A 529 14.90 6.47 -0.99
N LEU A 530 15.42 6.35 0.22
CA LEU A 530 16.82 5.97 0.45
C LEU A 530 17.14 4.58 -0.09
N ARG A 531 16.25 3.59 0.12
CA ARG A 531 16.39 2.26 -0.52
C ARG A 531 16.45 2.35 -2.03
N SER A 532 15.64 3.21 -2.62
CA SER A 532 15.62 3.37 -4.07
C SER A 532 16.96 3.89 -4.60
N TRP A 533 17.53 4.88 -3.94
CA TRP A 533 18.82 5.43 -4.33
C TRP A 533 19.95 4.39 -4.20
N VAL A 534 19.96 3.61 -3.12
CA VAL A 534 20.94 2.54 -2.91
C VAL A 534 20.81 1.47 -4.00
N LYS A 535 19.61 0.96 -4.25
CA LYS A 535 19.38 -0.11 -5.25
C LYS A 535 19.65 0.33 -6.68
N LEU A 536 19.36 1.58 -7.03
CA LEU A 536 19.66 2.13 -8.36
C LEU A 536 21.14 2.49 -8.52
N GLY A 537 21.87 2.61 -7.41
CA GLY A 537 23.23 3.17 -7.44
C GLY A 537 23.25 4.63 -7.88
N MET A 538 22.11 5.34 -7.85
CA MET A 538 22.01 6.73 -8.25
C MET A 538 20.92 7.50 -7.49
N ALA A 539 21.17 8.78 -7.28
CA ALA A 539 20.22 9.72 -6.67
C ALA A 539 20.15 11.01 -7.51
N PRO A 540 19.02 11.74 -7.45
CA PRO A 540 18.90 13.00 -8.15
C PRO A 540 19.81 14.07 -7.52
N ASP A 541 20.53 14.81 -8.36
CA ASP A 541 21.28 15.99 -7.95
C ASP A 541 20.33 17.19 -7.90
N VAL A 542 19.68 17.37 -6.76
CA VAL A 542 18.67 18.41 -6.52
C VAL A 542 19.03 19.16 -5.26
N ASP A 543 19.11 20.47 -5.32
CA ASP A 543 19.31 21.34 -4.16
C ASP A 543 17.96 21.56 -3.46
N GLY A 544 17.57 20.61 -2.63
CA GLY A 544 16.34 20.62 -1.86
C GLY A 544 16.61 20.42 -0.36
N GLU A 545 15.72 20.95 0.48
CA GLU A 545 15.77 20.80 1.93
C GLU A 545 14.64 19.88 2.40
N LEU A 546 14.96 18.87 3.20
CA LEU A 546 14.01 17.95 3.82
C LEU A 546 13.94 18.24 5.31
N ASP A 547 12.77 18.58 5.78
CA ASP A 547 12.49 18.78 7.19
C ASP A 547 12.19 17.40 7.84
N LEU A 548 13.24 16.77 8.38
CA LEU A 548 13.21 15.44 8.96
C LEU A 548 13.12 15.53 10.49
N VAL A 549 12.15 14.82 11.08
CA VAL A 549 11.92 14.81 12.54
C VAL A 549 11.92 13.39 13.08
N PRO A 550 12.70 13.08 14.15
CA PRO A 550 12.71 11.77 14.76
C PRO A 550 11.38 11.42 15.45
N VAL A 551 10.94 10.17 15.31
CA VAL A 551 9.66 9.69 15.85
C VAL A 551 9.58 9.82 17.38
N ASP A 552 10.68 9.58 18.09
CA ASP A 552 10.77 9.71 19.56
C ASP A 552 10.65 11.18 20.01
N TYR A 553 11.15 12.13 19.23
CA TYR A 553 10.92 13.56 19.47
C TYR A 553 9.45 13.92 19.27
N VAL A 554 8.85 13.53 18.13
CA VAL A 554 7.45 13.84 17.82
C VAL A 554 6.52 13.30 18.91
N SER A 555 6.74 12.07 19.36
CA SER A 555 5.96 11.45 20.43
C SER A 555 6.08 12.21 21.76
N ARG A 556 7.31 12.48 22.22
CA ARG A 556 7.54 13.24 23.46
C ARG A 556 6.95 14.64 23.39
N ALA A 557 7.07 15.32 22.24
CA ALA A 557 6.52 16.65 22.07
C ALA A 557 4.97 16.64 22.17
N ILE A 558 4.31 15.70 21.51
CA ILE A 558 2.83 15.57 21.57
C ILE A 558 2.39 15.27 23.00
N VAL A 559 2.98 14.25 23.66
CA VAL A 559 2.58 13.86 25.00
C VAL A 559 2.90 14.97 26.02
N GLY A 560 4.04 15.63 25.87
CA GLY A 560 4.43 16.74 26.73
C GLY A 560 3.49 17.94 26.60
N LEU A 561 3.13 18.33 25.38
CA LEU A 561 2.14 19.41 25.13
C LEU A 561 0.76 19.01 25.66
N MET A 562 0.35 17.77 25.48
CA MET A 562 -0.92 17.24 25.98
C MET A 562 -1.01 17.33 27.50
N CYS A 563 0.05 16.95 28.23
CA CYS A 563 0.10 17.01 29.72
C CYS A 563 0.29 18.43 30.25
N GLY A 564 0.88 19.34 29.47
CA GLY A 564 1.21 20.71 29.85
C GLY A 564 0.03 21.70 29.87
N ARG A 565 -1.21 21.24 29.68
CA ARG A 565 -2.43 22.07 29.54
C ARG A 565 -2.36 23.02 28.34
N PRO A 566 -2.22 22.50 27.11
CA PRO A 566 -2.21 23.37 25.94
C PRO A 566 -3.52 24.12 25.80
N SER A 567 -3.42 25.37 25.41
CA SER A 567 -4.53 26.12 24.79
C SER A 567 -4.97 25.38 23.54
N PRO A 568 -6.21 25.52 23.05
CA PRO A 568 -6.63 24.99 21.75
C PRO A 568 -5.80 25.68 20.65
N ASN A 569 -4.68 25.08 20.26
CA ASN A 569 -3.70 25.64 19.33
C ASN A 569 -3.27 24.60 18.30
N ILE A 570 -2.69 25.11 17.22
CA ILE A 570 -2.00 24.33 16.21
C ILE A 570 -0.51 24.37 16.54
N TYR A 571 0.19 23.24 16.39
CA TYR A 571 1.61 23.10 16.69
C TYR A 571 2.33 22.50 15.48
N HIS A 572 3.37 23.17 14.99
CA HIS A 572 4.29 22.60 14.02
C HIS A 572 5.38 21.82 14.75
N LEU A 573 5.52 20.53 14.40
CA LEU A 573 6.58 19.66 14.92
C LEU A 573 7.59 19.43 13.79
N ASN A 574 8.47 20.41 13.62
CA ASN A 574 9.45 20.48 12.54
C ASN A 574 10.87 20.66 13.10
N SER A 575 11.87 20.42 12.27
CA SER A 575 13.27 20.65 12.61
C SER A 575 13.65 22.11 12.40
N SER A 576 14.49 22.66 13.27
CA SER A 576 15.12 23.95 13.04
C SER A 576 16.25 23.90 12.00
N GLN A 577 16.70 22.70 11.67
CA GLN A 577 17.81 22.43 10.76
C GLN A 577 17.37 21.36 9.73
N PRO A 578 16.72 21.76 8.64
CA PRO A 578 16.38 20.82 7.56
C PRO A 578 17.66 20.29 6.89
N VAL A 579 17.60 19.05 6.43
CA VAL A 579 18.73 18.34 5.81
C VAL A 579 18.69 18.54 4.30
N LYS A 580 19.83 18.88 3.69
CA LYS A 580 19.91 18.96 2.23
C LYS A 580 19.86 17.57 1.60
N THR A 581 19.15 17.45 0.49
CA THR A 581 19.08 16.20 -0.29
C THR A 581 20.47 15.72 -0.69
N THR A 582 21.35 16.67 -1.06
CA THR A 582 22.74 16.37 -1.44
C THR A 582 23.58 15.84 -0.28
N GLU A 583 23.36 16.32 0.94
CA GLU A 583 24.01 15.81 2.15
C GLU A 583 23.61 14.38 2.46
N LEU A 584 22.29 14.03 2.32
CA LEU A 584 21.84 12.65 2.49
C LEU A 584 22.54 11.67 1.55
N VAL A 585 22.79 12.08 0.31
CA VAL A 585 23.51 11.25 -0.67
C VAL A 585 24.97 11.08 -0.25
N ASP A 586 25.62 12.14 0.23
CA ASP A 586 27.02 12.08 0.66
C ASP A 586 27.14 11.20 1.91
N TRP A 587 26.26 11.33 2.90
CA TRP A 587 26.22 10.45 4.08
C TRP A 587 25.94 8.98 3.74
N LEU A 588 25.12 8.68 2.73
CA LEU A 588 24.94 7.30 2.24
C LEU A 588 26.25 6.76 1.63
N ARG A 589 27.01 7.58 0.89
CA ARG A 589 28.34 7.21 0.37
C ARG A 589 29.32 6.92 1.51
N ASP A 590 29.30 7.74 2.56
CA ASP A 590 30.12 7.54 3.76
C ASP A 590 29.72 6.31 4.57
N CYS A 591 28.48 5.82 4.39
CA CYS A 591 28.02 4.51 4.86
C CYS A 591 28.48 3.33 3.98
N GLY A 592 29.17 3.59 2.85
CA GLY A 592 29.70 2.56 1.96
C GLY A 592 28.86 2.25 0.73
N TYR A 593 27.75 2.96 0.50
CA TYR A 593 26.91 2.72 -0.68
C TYR A 593 27.44 3.47 -1.92
N ALA A 594 27.59 2.75 -3.04
CA ALA A 594 28.04 3.34 -4.30
C ALA A 594 26.86 4.05 -5.00
N ILE A 595 26.69 5.35 -4.75
CA ILE A 595 25.61 6.16 -5.32
C ILE A 595 26.19 7.29 -6.17
N GLN A 596 25.73 7.43 -7.41
CA GLN A 596 26.05 8.57 -8.28
C GLN A 596 25.00 9.67 -8.16
N LYS A 597 25.41 10.93 -8.03
CA LYS A 597 24.53 12.09 -8.23
C LYS A 597 24.34 12.29 -9.72
N VAL A 598 23.11 12.33 -10.20
CA VAL A 598 22.78 12.51 -11.62
C VAL A 598 21.70 13.60 -11.76
N PRO A 599 21.66 14.32 -12.91
CA PRO A 599 20.59 15.28 -13.16
C PRO A 599 19.21 14.64 -12.95
N TYR A 600 18.26 15.42 -12.40
CA TYR A 600 16.91 14.91 -12.08
C TYR A 600 16.21 14.24 -13.26
N ALA A 601 16.33 14.83 -14.45
CA ALA A 601 15.76 14.26 -15.67
C ALA A 601 16.35 12.87 -16.01
N ALA A 602 17.67 12.69 -15.83
CA ALA A 602 18.34 11.41 -16.06
C ALA A 602 17.92 10.36 -15.02
N TRP A 603 17.85 10.73 -13.73
CA TRP A 603 17.36 9.87 -12.67
C TRP A 603 15.91 9.44 -12.92
N ARG A 604 15.04 10.37 -13.30
CA ARG A 604 13.64 10.11 -13.64
C ARG A 604 13.50 9.21 -14.87
N ALA A 605 14.34 9.38 -15.89
CA ALA A 605 14.35 8.52 -17.08
C ALA A 605 14.74 7.07 -16.71
N GLU A 606 15.74 6.90 -15.84
CA GLU A 606 16.15 5.57 -15.37
C GLU A 606 15.08 4.92 -14.51
N MET A 607 14.38 5.68 -13.67
CA MET A 607 13.23 5.20 -12.90
C MET A 607 12.08 4.70 -13.78
N ARG A 608 11.92 5.26 -15.00
CA ARG A 608 10.88 4.84 -15.95
C ARG A 608 11.27 3.65 -16.81
N ARG A 609 12.53 3.22 -16.81
CA ARG A 609 12.97 2.01 -17.52
C ARG A 609 12.48 0.78 -16.77
N SER A 610 11.46 0.11 -17.32
CA SER A 610 10.60 -0.85 -16.64
C SER A 610 11.08 -2.31 -16.61
N ASP A 611 12.33 -2.61 -16.95
CA ASP A 611 12.75 -3.99 -17.21
C ASP A 611 13.11 -4.83 -15.96
N ASP A 612 13.02 -4.26 -14.75
CA ASP A 612 13.35 -4.94 -13.50
C ASP A 612 12.20 -4.84 -12.47
N ALA A 613 11.76 -6.00 -11.95
CA ALA A 613 10.69 -6.09 -10.94
C ALA A 613 11.01 -5.29 -9.66
N GLY A 614 12.29 -5.18 -9.28
CA GLY A 614 12.74 -4.34 -8.16
C GLY A 614 12.52 -2.85 -8.40
N ARG A 615 12.72 -2.37 -9.64
CA ARG A 615 12.47 -0.99 -10.06
C ARG A 615 10.98 -0.68 -10.10
N GLN A 616 10.15 -1.65 -10.50
CA GLN A 616 8.69 -1.48 -10.56
C GLN A 616 8.09 -1.35 -9.16
N LEU A 617 8.61 -2.08 -8.17
CA LEU A 617 8.25 -1.92 -6.76
C LEU A 617 8.57 -0.51 -6.24
N MET A 618 9.69 0.05 -6.67
CA MET A 618 10.10 1.42 -6.34
C MET A 618 9.26 2.48 -7.03
N LEU A 619 8.93 2.31 -8.32
CA LEU A 619 8.01 3.20 -9.04
C LEU A 619 6.65 3.24 -8.34
N THR A 620 6.21 2.11 -7.78
CA THR A 620 4.98 2.04 -7.01
C THR A 620 5.09 2.85 -5.70
N ALA A 621 6.23 2.86 -5.05
CA ALA A 621 6.42 3.54 -3.76
C ALA A 621 6.79 5.03 -3.88
N VAL A 622 7.55 5.41 -4.90
CA VAL A 622 8.06 6.78 -5.13
C VAL A 622 7.39 7.47 -6.32
N GLY A 623 6.65 6.71 -7.14
CA GLY A 623 5.99 7.18 -8.36
C GLY A 623 5.16 8.45 -8.20
N PRO A 624 4.33 8.61 -7.16
CA PRO A 624 3.57 9.84 -6.94
C PRO A 624 4.42 11.04 -6.58
N LEU A 625 5.56 10.82 -5.91
CA LEU A 625 6.53 11.89 -5.67
C LEU A 625 7.24 12.30 -6.96
N LEU A 626 7.45 11.34 -7.88
CA LEU A 626 7.96 11.60 -9.22
C LEU A 626 6.95 12.32 -10.11
N ALA A 627 5.67 12.14 -9.79
CA ALA A 627 4.56 12.76 -10.49
C ALA A 627 4.30 14.20 -10.04
N LEU A 628 4.83 14.61 -8.89
CA LEU A 628 4.84 15.99 -8.43
C LEU A 628 5.80 16.81 -9.32
N GLN A 629 5.38 17.03 -10.55
CA GLN A 629 6.11 17.78 -11.55
C GLN A 629 5.84 19.27 -11.33
N VAL A 630 6.76 19.95 -10.66
CA VAL A 630 6.71 21.41 -10.49
C VAL A 630 7.42 22.09 -11.66
N SER A 631 8.43 21.42 -12.25
CA SER A 631 9.10 21.82 -13.51
C SER A 631 9.77 20.59 -14.16
N GLU A 632 10.17 20.68 -15.43
CA GLU A 632 10.87 19.58 -16.12
C GLU A 632 12.23 19.25 -15.51
N ASP A 633 12.89 20.25 -14.91
CA ASP A 633 14.28 20.15 -14.45
C ASP A 633 14.43 19.90 -12.95
N VAL A 634 13.37 20.12 -12.14
CA VAL A 634 13.47 20.10 -10.67
C VAL A 634 12.23 19.44 -10.07
N GLY A 635 12.43 18.36 -9.31
CA GLY A 635 11.35 17.64 -8.63
C GLY A 635 10.80 18.38 -7.40
N TRP A 636 9.77 17.81 -6.79
CA TRP A 636 9.12 18.33 -5.56
C TRP A 636 10.11 18.61 -4.41
N LEU A 637 11.23 17.90 -4.37
CA LEU A 637 12.28 18.05 -3.34
C LEU A 637 12.84 19.47 -3.24
N ALA A 638 12.84 20.23 -4.33
CA ALA A 638 13.33 21.62 -4.34
C ALA A 638 12.24 22.66 -4.00
N HIS A 639 11.00 22.23 -3.86
CA HIS A 639 9.84 23.12 -3.70
C HIS A 639 9.09 22.90 -2.40
N VAL A 640 9.67 22.22 -1.43
CA VAL A 640 9.08 22.05 -0.09
C VAL A 640 9.08 23.42 0.62
N PRO A 641 7.93 23.92 1.15
CA PRO A 641 7.88 25.14 1.91
C PRO A 641 8.78 25.08 3.14
N ARG A 642 9.31 26.22 3.57
CA ARG A 642 9.96 26.32 4.88
C ARG A 642 8.91 26.50 5.96
N PHE A 643 8.94 25.60 6.95
CA PHE A 643 8.05 25.66 8.09
C PHE A 643 8.74 26.34 9.27
N LYS A 644 8.03 27.24 9.94
CA LYS A 644 8.44 27.87 11.19
C LYS A 644 7.52 27.44 12.30
N ASN A 645 8.05 27.35 13.51
CA ASN A 645 7.30 27.29 14.74
C ASN A 645 7.52 28.61 15.52
N HIS A 646 6.45 29.19 16.03
CA HIS A 646 6.50 30.46 16.76
C HIS A 646 6.84 30.30 18.26
N GLY A 647 7.79 29.43 18.62
CA GLY A 647 8.33 29.39 19.99
C GLY A 647 7.38 28.93 21.10
N THR A 648 6.13 28.58 20.78
CA THR A 648 5.32 27.69 21.62
C THR A 648 5.85 26.27 21.51
N ALA A 649 7.06 26.22 20.95
CA ALA A 649 7.79 25.03 20.65
C ALA A 649 7.95 24.17 21.89
N PRO A 650 8.02 22.89 21.66
CA PRO A 650 8.26 21.82 22.64
C PRO A 650 9.54 21.98 23.49
N SER A 651 10.37 22.99 23.23
CA SER A 651 11.59 23.26 24.00
C SER A 651 11.37 23.37 25.53
N SER A 652 10.17 23.78 25.94
CA SER A 652 9.83 23.84 27.38
C SER A 652 9.29 22.51 27.93
N VAL A 653 8.80 21.57 27.07
CA VAL A 653 8.08 20.38 27.53
C VAL A 653 8.59 19.09 26.90
N GLY A 654 9.08 19.11 25.65
CA GLY A 654 9.56 17.92 24.91
C GLY A 654 11.07 17.93 24.59
N GLY A 655 11.78 19.00 24.92
CA GLY A 655 13.17 19.23 24.52
C GLY A 655 13.29 19.78 23.08
N GLU A 656 14.51 20.14 22.68
CA GLU A 656 14.79 20.53 21.30
C GLU A 656 14.68 19.33 20.34
N CYS A 657 14.26 19.58 19.09
CA CYS A 657 14.28 18.56 18.05
C CYS A 657 15.73 18.14 17.78
N PRO A 658 16.07 16.85 17.94
CA PRO A 658 17.40 16.37 17.58
C PRO A 658 17.67 16.64 16.09
N THR A 659 18.82 17.17 15.78
CA THR A 659 19.26 17.34 14.39
C THR A 659 19.48 15.96 13.76
N VAL A 660 18.92 15.75 12.58
CA VAL A 660 19.24 14.56 11.78
C VAL A 660 20.58 14.84 11.10
N ASP A 661 21.63 14.25 11.64
CA ASP A 661 23.00 14.34 11.14
C ASP A 661 23.48 12.99 10.55
N GLU A 662 24.72 12.97 10.09
CA GLU A 662 25.34 11.75 9.55
C GLU A 662 25.35 10.60 10.58
N ALA A 663 25.63 10.89 11.85
CA ALA A 663 25.70 9.86 12.89
C ALA A 663 24.33 9.22 13.13
N MET A 664 23.27 10.02 13.10
CA MET A 664 21.90 9.53 13.18
C MET A 664 21.53 8.74 11.92
N LEU A 665 21.84 9.25 10.73
CA LEU A 665 21.54 8.54 9.48
C LEU A 665 22.24 7.17 9.44
N ARG A 666 23.47 7.05 9.92
CA ARG A 666 24.16 5.74 10.04
C ARG A 666 23.37 4.74 10.85
N LYS A 667 22.78 5.14 11.99
CA LYS A 667 21.91 4.27 12.81
C LYS A 667 20.65 3.88 12.06
N LEU A 668 20.00 4.85 11.41
CA LEU A 668 18.77 4.64 10.65
C LEU A 668 18.99 3.66 9.48
N VAL A 669 20.06 3.83 8.74
CA VAL A 669 20.45 3.00 7.60
C VAL A 669 20.82 1.58 8.05
N ALA A 670 21.59 1.47 9.16
CA ALA A 670 21.95 0.17 9.74
C ALA A 670 20.71 -0.64 10.18
N TYR A 671 19.70 0.05 10.73
CA TYR A 671 18.44 -0.60 11.09
C TYR A 671 17.65 -1.10 9.86
N LEU A 672 17.59 -0.28 8.81
CA LEU A 672 16.81 -0.60 7.60
C LEU A 672 17.42 -1.71 6.75
N ARG A 673 18.73 -2.01 6.88
CA ARG A 673 19.46 -2.96 6.04
C ARG A 673 19.15 -2.72 4.56
N LEU A 674 19.66 -1.61 4.02
CA LEU A 674 19.32 -1.13 2.66
C LEU A 674 19.89 -2.03 1.54
N ASP A 675 20.70 -3.04 1.87
CA ASP A 675 21.34 -3.99 0.95
C ASP A 675 20.34 -4.87 0.20
#